data_bf5250aa7d731fb6a44d6a64ac79fa34
#
_entry.id   bf5250aa7d731fb6a44d6a64ac79fa34
#
_cell.length_a   1.000
_cell.length_b   1.000
_cell.length_c   1.000
_cell.angle_alpha   90.00
_cell.angle_beta   90.00
_cell.angle_gamma   90.00
#
_symmetry.space_group_name_H-M   'P 1'
#
loop_
_entity.id
_entity.type
_entity.pdbx_description
1 polymer ?
#
loop_
_entity_poly.entity_id
_entity_poly.type
_entity_poly.pdbx_seq_one_letter_code
_entity_poly.pdbx_strand_id
1 'polypeptide(L)'
;LMLLCIQISASVCRAQVNDWKNYLSKAWVRNIVVDGDKLYLGTDGGLAIYDKNTGRCQFLDRTNGLADNNIVGLAHHNGKWWIGGKYTGMSIYDENSFQNWQFPFALQSCFAFDDALDKVYIGAIHDIYILKDNYYTVYTPDPKADMHPYPAIQSLVLDKNGTLWFGGFTFGFLSSNGNTTLLNCGASEVNNIIIDDKDNKWLATNRGLIKYDGTSFTSYNTSGGQLSSNTVNGLAFDTNRNLWMGNWNVLVKYDGKQFSSYPLPSNYSNDWICDIAPDGNDVWVATRFHGLLRFYDGTFEQAELEKNILTQNRMHEVSTADEKGNVCFASNDYLAQYTEKGEWKHLFPNAKDYYPAINAAAYDKRGRLWVAPNNSDTILAVIENADTTVFKRDNTPFQTGQLKQLEFDSKNHLWVGASNGLYKYDGVQWSQYNSSNSPMPGDMITSLAFDKSDRVWVGIADLGVCSFDGHNWVCHDTINSPIPYNYVDCIAVDSHNRVWMNSRYSRNGMPVMGKDYGGGLVCYDGTNWKIYNQYNSNIGGNSIVDIAIDKHDALWMAVSDIGLVRFDGENQWDAYTIYNSGLANPWPIQVQIDVKRDMIWLSYEASGGISSAKMNQGTGVEGIFVTPNGAKAIYTIEGRKVKAMTPGQIYIMRDENGKTTKVLAR
;
A
#
# COMPACT_ATOMS: atom_id res chain seq x y z
N LEU A 1 -33.18 2.77 6.68
CA LEU A 1 -32.16 1.73 6.59
C LEU A 1 -31.26 1.85 7.82
N MET A 2 -31.23 0.80 8.63
CA MET A 2 -30.59 0.72 9.95
C MET A 2 -29.06 0.72 9.77
N LEU A 3 -28.38 1.74 10.31
CA LEU A 3 -26.94 1.70 10.55
C LEU A 3 -26.64 0.59 11.53
N LEU A 4 -26.01 -0.47 11.07
CA LEU A 4 -25.34 -1.43 11.94
C LEU A 4 -24.00 -0.81 12.35
N CYS A 5 -23.98 -0.10 13.49
CA CYS A 5 -22.74 0.19 14.18
C CYS A 5 -22.19 -1.15 14.66
N ILE A 6 -21.17 -1.68 13.98
CA ILE A 6 -20.35 -2.73 14.52
C ILE A 6 -19.58 -2.11 15.70
N GLN A 7 -20.08 -2.34 16.91
CA GLN A 7 -19.29 -2.14 18.11
C GLN A 7 -18.18 -3.20 18.09
N ILE A 8 -17.03 -2.84 17.53
CA ILE A 8 -15.78 -3.51 17.88
C ILE A 8 -15.56 -3.16 19.34
N SER A 9 -15.76 -4.11 20.22
CA SER A 9 -15.29 -4.02 21.61
C SER A 9 -13.77 -3.88 21.52
N ALA A 10 -13.26 -2.65 21.57
CA ALA A 10 -11.85 -2.38 21.67
C ALA A 10 -11.38 -2.87 23.04
N SER A 11 -10.94 -4.11 23.12
CA SER A 11 -9.98 -4.49 24.15
C SER A 11 -8.78 -3.59 23.94
N VAL A 12 -8.44 -2.77 24.95
CA VAL A 12 -7.35 -1.80 24.86
C VAL A 12 -6.06 -2.56 24.74
N CYS A 13 -5.58 -2.61 23.51
CA CYS A 13 -4.27 -3.10 23.21
C CYS A 13 -3.24 -2.07 23.68
N ARG A 14 -2.38 -2.41 24.63
CA ARG A 14 -1.14 -1.67 24.87
C ARG A 14 -0.30 -1.88 23.63
N ALA A 15 -0.06 -0.82 22.87
CA ALA A 15 0.83 -0.89 21.72
C ALA A 15 2.19 -1.43 22.15
N GLN A 16 2.50 -2.67 21.76
CA GLN A 16 3.82 -3.28 21.99
C GLN A 16 4.77 -2.95 20.85
N VAL A 17 4.32 -2.15 19.89
CA VAL A 17 5.07 -1.69 18.73
C VAL A 17 4.98 -0.18 18.65
N ASN A 18 6.12 0.48 18.58
CA ASN A 18 6.23 1.93 18.46
C ASN A 18 7.30 2.32 17.42
N ASP A 19 7.59 3.62 17.32
CA ASP A 19 8.61 4.17 16.41
C ASP A 19 8.43 3.68 14.97
N TRP A 20 7.19 3.72 14.48
CA TRP A 20 6.87 3.36 13.11
C TRP A 20 7.59 4.24 12.11
N LYS A 21 8.12 3.62 11.07
CA LYS A 21 8.71 4.29 9.91
C LYS A 21 8.20 3.66 8.63
N ASN A 22 7.86 4.49 7.67
CA ASN A 22 7.46 4.05 6.34
C ASN A 22 8.55 4.42 5.33
N TYR A 23 8.97 3.44 4.56
CA TYR A 23 9.90 3.59 3.45
C TYR A 23 9.07 3.46 2.17
N LEU A 24 8.84 4.60 1.51
CA LEU A 24 7.89 4.71 0.41
C LEU A 24 8.60 5.31 -0.79
N SER A 25 8.27 4.82 -1.99
CA SER A 25 8.62 5.52 -3.22
C SER A 25 7.78 6.79 -3.33
N LYS A 26 8.39 7.84 -3.81
CA LYS A 26 7.76 9.13 -4.08
C LYS A 26 7.91 9.48 -5.57
N ALA A 27 8.20 8.46 -6.36
CA ALA A 27 8.44 8.60 -7.79
C ALA A 27 7.16 8.93 -8.58
N TRP A 28 6.00 8.49 -8.10
CA TRP A 28 4.74 8.82 -8.73
C TRP A 28 4.16 10.10 -8.12
N VAL A 29 4.36 11.22 -8.78
CA VAL A 29 3.69 12.49 -8.47
C VAL A 29 2.40 12.57 -9.29
N ARG A 30 1.27 12.70 -8.60
CA ARG A 30 -0.08 12.71 -9.20
C ARG A 30 -0.66 14.10 -9.35
N ASN A 31 -0.36 14.97 -8.40
CA ASN A 31 -0.93 16.31 -8.33
C ASN A 31 0.15 17.31 -7.99
N ILE A 32 0.05 18.51 -8.55
CA ILE A 32 0.91 19.66 -8.22
C ILE A 32 0.01 20.84 -7.91
N VAL A 33 0.26 21.49 -6.76
CA VAL A 33 -0.31 22.79 -6.43
C VAL A 33 0.82 23.75 -6.09
N VAL A 34 0.88 24.88 -6.80
CA VAL A 34 1.84 25.95 -6.55
C VAL A 34 1.29 26.88 -5.48
N ASP A 35 2.07 27.16 -4.43
CA ASP A 35 1.74 28.14 -3.42
C ASP A 35 2.98 28.95 -3.04
N GLY A 36 3.08 30.18 -3.54
CA GLY A 36 4.25 31.04 -3.37
C GLY A 36 5.54 30.36 -3.84
N ASP A 37 6.50 30.21 -2.94
CA ASP A 37 7.80 29.59 -3.20
C ASP A 37 7.79 28.05 -3.03
N LYS A 38 6.65 27.46 -2.72
CA LYS A 38 6.52 26.03 -2.49
C LYS A 38 5.66 25.35 -3.55
N LEU A 39 5.97 24.08 -3.78
CA LEU A 39 5.11 23.14 -4.50
C LEU A 39 4.63 22.09 -3.51
N TYR A 40 3.34 21.88 -3.48
CA TYR A 40 2.71 20.80 -2.76
C TYR A 40 2.39 19.68 -3.74
N LEU A 41 2.88 18.49 -3.47
CA LEU A 41 2.85 17.35 -4.39
C LEU A 41 2.13 16.19 -3.74
N GLY A 42 1.04 15.75 -4.34
CA GLY A 42 0.39 14.50 -3.96
C GLY A 42 1.15 13.33 -4.60
N THR A 43 1.71 12.45 -3.77
CA THR A 43 2.49 11.31 -4.25
C THR A 43 1.89 9.98 -3.79
N ASP A 44 2.40 8.87 -4.30
CA ASP A 44 2.07 7.54 -3.80
C ASP A 44 2.81 7.16 -2.50
N GLY A 45 3.65 8.07 -1.99
CA GLY A 45 4.39 7.97 -0.73
C GLY A 45 4.08 9.07 0.28
N GLY A 46 2.99 9.81 0.12
CA GLY A 46 2.58 10.90 1.01
C GLY A 46 2.55 12.27 0.35
N LEU A 47 2.44 13.30 1.17
CA LEU A 47 2.51 14.70 0.75
C LEU A 47 3.97 15.16 0.72
N ALA A 48 4.45 15.60 -0.44
CA ALA A 48 5.75 16.23 -0.57
C ALA A 48 5.59 17.75 -0.67
N ILE A 49 6.39 18.50 0.09
CA ILE A 49 6.44 19.96 0.07
C ILE A 49 7.83 20.37 -0.40
N TYR A 50 7.92 20.81 -1.64
CA TYR A 50 9.16 21.17 -2.30
C TYR A 50 9.36 22.69 -2.30
N ASP A 51 10.48 23.17 -1.76
CA ASP A 51 10.86 24.57 -1.75
C ASP A 51 11.66 24.88 -3.02
N LYS A 52 11.12 25.76 -3.86
CA LYS A 52 11.70 26.10 -5.18
C LYS A 52 13.02 26.86 -5.07
N ASN A 53 13.24 27.59 -3.98
CA ASN A 53 14.44 28.40 -3.77
C ASN A 53 15.64 27.58 -3.29
N THR A 54 15.36 26.57 -2.45
CA THR A 54 16.42 25.78 -1.82
C THR A 54 16.58 24.39 -2.44
N GLY A 55 15.62 23.93 -3.23
CA GLY A 55 15.56 22.57 -3.77
C GLY A 55 15.30 21.49 -2.70
N ARG A 56 14.94 21.89 -1.47
CA ARG A 56 14.67 20.95 -0.38
C ARG A 56 13.23 20.47 -0.44
N CYS A 57 13.04 19.22 -0.06
CA CYS A 57 11.73 18.61 0.02
C CYS A 57 11.46 18.08 1.44
N GLN A 58 10.30 18.43 1.99
CA GLN A 58 9.75 17.83 3.21
C GLN A 58 8.71 16.80 2.82
N PHE A 59 8.70 15.65 3.49
CA PHE A 59 7.70 14.62 3.29
C PHE A 59 6.87 14.41 4.54
N LEU A 60 5.56 14.29 4.34
CA LEU A 60 4.58 13.98 5.39
C LEU A 60 3.82 12.73 4.97
N ASP A 61 3.79 11.75 5.87
CA ASP A 61 3.12 10.47 5.70
C ASP A 61 2.20 10.16 6.89
N ARG A 62 1.72 8.93 6.97
CA ARG A 62 0.85 8.50 8.07
C ARG A 62 1.52 8.60 9.45
N THR A 63 2.84 8.47 9.52
CA THR A 63 3.58 8.62 10.78
C THR A 63 3.59 10.06 11.28
N ASN A 64 3.35 11.04 10.40
CA ASN A 64 3.18 12.46 10.73
C ASN A 64 1.71 12.85 10.99
N GLY A 65 0.75 11.92 10.80
CA GLY A 65 -0.67 12.15 11.04
C GLY A 65 -1.53 12.25 9.78
N LEU A 66 -0.97 12.07 8.59
CA LEU A 66 -1.73 12.01 7.34
C LEU A 66 -2.69 10.80 7.35
N ALA A 67 -3.87 10.94 6.76
CA ALA A 67 -4.85 9.84 6.69
C ALA A 67 -4.41 8.70 5.79
N ASP A 68 -3.76 9.01 4.67
CA ASP A 68 -3.33 8.04 3.66
C ASP A 68 -1.97 8.42 3.08
N ASN A 69 -1.14 7.44 2.75
CA ASN A 69 0.12 7.67 2.06
C ASN A 69 -0.05 7.81 0.54
N ASN A 70 -1.08 7.23 -0.03
CA ASN A 70 -1.35 7.30 -1.46
C ASN A 70 -2.28 8.47 -1.76
N ILE A 71 -1.70 9.62 -2.10
CA ILE A 71 -2.43 10.85 -2.36
C ILE A 71 -2.91 10.84 -3.82
N VAL A 72 -4.21 10.99 -4.02
CA VAL A 72 -4.84 11.00 -5.33
C VAL A 72 -5.53 12.33 -5.66
N GLY A 73 -5.71 13.20 -4.67
CA GLY A 73 -6.27 14.53 -4.86
C GLY A 73 -5.62 15.55 -3.92
N LEU A 74 -5.41 16.77 -4.41
CA LEU A 74 -4.80 17.84 -3.64
C LEU A 74 -5.39 19.18 -4.07
N ALA A 75 -5.81 19.99 -3.09
CA ALA A 75 -6.29 21.34 -3.33
C ALA A 75 -5.93 22.27 -2.17
N HIS A 76 -5.69 23.53 -2.46
CA HIS A 76 -5.51 24.59 -1.47
C HIS A 76 -6.74 25.51 -1.48
N HIS A 77 -7.38 25.66 -0.32
CA HIS A 77 -8.56 26.54 -0.21
C HIS A 77 -8.66 27.14 1.20
N ASN A 78 -8.85 28.46 1.27
CA ASN A 78 -8.99 29.21 2.52
C ASN A 78 -7.89 28.93 3.54
N GLY A 79 -6.61 28.89 3.09
CA GLY A 79 -5.44 28.64 3.94
C GLY A 79 -5.33 27.20 4.47
N LYS A 80 -6.07 26.26 3.88
CA LYS A 80 -6.04 24.84 4.24
C LYS A 80 -5.77 23.99 3.02
N TRP A 81 -5.01 22.93 3.24
CA TRP A 81 -4.71 21.89 2.26
C TRP A 81 -5.72 20.76 2.40
N TRP A 82 -6.45 20.46 1.33
CA TRP A 82 -7.36 19.34 1.21
C TRP A 82 -6.65 18.21 0.49
N ILE A 83 -6.43 17.11 1.19
CA ILE A 83 -5.55 16.02 0.77
C ILE A 83 -6.37 14.74 0.72
N GLY A 84 -6.64 14.27 -0.47
CA GLY A 84 -7.44 13.07 -0.69
C GLY A 84 -6.59 11.82 -0.79
N GLY A 85 -6.90 10.85 0.05
CA GLY A 85 -6.27 9.54 0.05
C GLY A 85 -7.02 8.52 -0.80
N LYS A 86 -6.31 7.54 -1.28
CA LYS A 86 -6.88 6.48 -2.13
C LYS A 86 -7.66 5.44 -1.34
N TYR A 87 -7.24 5.10 -0.12
CA TYR A 87 -7.75 3.92 0.59
C TYR A 87 -8.42 4.24 1.93
N THR A 88 -7.96 5.25 2.66
CA THR A 88 -8.27 5.42 4.09
C THR A 88 -8.95 6.72 4.44
N GLY A 89 -9.25 7.57 3.46
CA GLY A 89 -9.93 8.83 3.67
C GLY A 89 -9.11 10.05 3.26
N MET A 90 -9.47 11.22 3.78
CA MET A 90 -8.79 12.46 3.47
C MET A 90 -8.26 13.17 4.72
N SER A 91 -7.33 14.08 4.52
CA SER A 91 -6.82 15.01 5.55
C SER A 91 -7.09 16.44 5.15
N ILE A 92 -7.39 17.27 6.13
CA ILE A 92 -7.32 18.73 6.03
C ILE A 92 -6.10 19.15 6.85
N TYR A 93 -5.16 19.84 6.21
CA TYR A 93 -3.88 20.24 6.81
C TYR A 93 -3.76 21.77 6.83
N ASP A 94 -3.43 22.33 7.98
CA ASP A 94 -3.27 23.77 8.20
C ASP A 94 -1.80 24.19 8.43
N GLU A 95 -0.85 23.39 7.92
CA GLU A 95 0.61 23.47 8.12
C GLU A 95 1.10 23.18 9.56
N ASN A 96 0.21 22.98 10.52
CA ASN A 96 0.54 22.62 11.89
C ASN A 96 -0.05 21.28 12.32
N SER A 97 -1.22 20.96 11.83
CA SER A 97 -1.98 19.78 12.26
C SER A 97 -2.83 19.20 11.15
N PHE A 98 -3.16 17.92 11.29
CA PHE A 98 -4.06 17.20 10.40
C PHE A 98 -5.41 16.97 11.08
N GLN A 99 -6.49 17.29 10.37
CA GLN A 99 -7.84 16.85 10.67
C GLN A 99 -8.23 15.77 9.66
N ASN A 100 -8.40 14.53 10.13
CA ASN A 100 -8.68 13.39 9.26
C ASN A 100 -10.18 13.07 9.20
N TRP A 101 -10.62 12.75 7.99
CA TRP A 101 -11.97 12.30 7.67
C TRP A 101 -11.92 10.89 7.08
N GLN A 102 -12.74 10.00 7.61
CA GLN A 102 -12.90 8.65 7.09
C GLN A 102 -14.20 8.57 6.29
N PHE A 103 -14.11 8.00 5.11
CA PHE A 103 -15.26 7.73 4.26
C PHE A 103 -15.37 6.23 4.03
N PRO A 104 -16.59 5.71 3.82
CA PRO A 104 -16.81 4.27 3.68
C PRO A 104 -16.21 3.64 2.42
N PHE A 105 -15.78 4.47 1.44
CA PHE A 105 -15.23 4.02 0.17
C PHE A 105 -13.97 4.78 -0.21
N ALA A 106 -13.13 4.17 -1.08
CA ALA A 106 -11.95 4.80 -1.66
C ALA A 106 -12.33 6.08 -2.40
N LEU A 107 -11.56 7.15 -2.20
CA LEU A 107 -11.81 8.44 -2.82
C LEU A 107 -10.96 8.60 -4.07
N GLN A 108 -11.61 9.00 -5.17
CA GLN A 108 -10.92 9.61 -6.31
C GLN A 108 -10.92 11.12 -6.06
N SER A 109 -10.02 11.59 -5.28
CA SER A 109 -10.13 12.84 -4.56
C SER A 109 -9.81 14.04 -5.43
N CYS A 110 -10.82 14.51 -6.12
CA CYS A 110 -10.90 15.85 -6.67
C CYS A 110 -11.83 16.68 -5.80
N PHE A 111 -11.58 17.97 -5.72
CA PHE A 111 -12.29 18.90 -4.86
C PHE A 111 -12.82 20.09 -5.66
N ALA A 112 -14.02 20.55 -5.30
CA ALA A 112 -14.54 21.83 -5.74
C ALA A 112 -15.16 22.56 -4.54
N PHE A 113 -14.99 23.89 -4.48
CA PHE A 113 -15.36 24.71 -3.33
C PHE A 113 -16.42 25.72 -3.73
N ASP A 114 -17.53 25.78 -2.99
CA ASP A 114 -18.60 26.73 -3.16
C ASP A 114 -18.70 27.63 -1.92
N ASP A 115 -17.99 28.74 -1.94
CA ASP A 115 -17.95 29.68 -0.83
C ASP A 115 -19.30 30.37 -0.59
N ALA A 116 -20.12 30.48 -1.62
CA ALA A 116 -21.42 31.12 -1.50
C ALA A 116 -22.42 30.26 -0.71
N LEU A 117 -22.28 28.93 -0.78
CA LEU A 117 -23.14 27.98 -0.08
C LEU A 117 -22.45 27.29 1.09
N ASP A 118 -21.17 27.62 1.34
CA ASP A 118 -20.31 26.97 2.34
C ASP A 118 -20.28 25.45 2.17
N LYS A 119 -20.00 25.01 0.93
CA LYS A 119 -19.97 23.60 0.55
C LYS A 119 -18.63 23.19 -0.05
N VAL A 120 -18.20 21.97 0.25
CA VAL A 120 -17.09 21.31 -0.43
C VAL A 120 -17.62 20.05 -1.12
N TYR A 121 -17.37 19.97 -2.40
CA TYR A 121 -17.68 18.79 -3.21
C TYR A 121 -16.43 17.94 -3.33
N ILE A 122 -16.54 16.64 -3.06
CA ILE A 122 -15.44 15.68 -3.04
C ILE A 122 -15.82 14.55 -3.98
N GLY A 123 -15.04 14.35 -5.04
CA GLY A 123 -15.25 13.26 -5.99
C GLY A 123 -14.78 11.92 -5.41
N ALA A 124 -15.58 10.89 -5.57
CA ALA A 124 -15.31 9.53 -5.15
C ALA A 124 -15.52 8.53 -6.30
N ILE A 125 -15.38 7.23 -6.02
CA ILE A 125 -15.46 6.19 -7.07
C ILE A 125 -16.73 6.28 -7.90
N HIS A 126 -17.88 6.46 -7.27
CA HIS A 126 -19.18 6.55 -7.96
C HIS A 126 -20.00 7.76 -7.56
N ASP A 127 -19.56 8.46 -6.51
CA ASP A 127 -20.34 9.46 -5.82
C ASP A 127 -19.61 10.79 -5.70
N ILE A 128 -20.36 11.83 -5.44
CA ILE A 128 -19.88 13.12 -5.00
C ILE A 128 -20.32 13.30 -3.54
N TYR A 129 -19.39 13.40 -2.62
CA TYR A 129 -19.69 13.78 -1.25
C TYR A 129 -19.81 15.31 -1.16
N ILE A 130 -20.88 15.78 -0.59
CA ILE A 130 -21.13 17.20 -0.38
C ILE A 130 -20.98 17.48 1.10
N LEU A 131 -19.86 18.09 1.48
CA LEU A 131 -19.53 18.40 2.87
C LEU A 131 -20.03 19.81 3.20
N LYS A 132 -20.78 19.93 4.31
CA LYS A 132 -21.24 21.19 4.90
C LYS A 132 -21.39 21.03 6.41
N ASP A 133 -21.01 22.02 7.22
CA ASP A 133 -21.19 22.06 8.68
C ASP A 133 -20.71 20.78 9.41
N ASN A 134 -19.58 20.19 8.96
CA ASN A 134 -19.04 18.91 9.46
C ASN A 134 -19.92 17.67 9.23
N TYR A 135 -20.89 17.74 8.33
CA TYR A 135 -21.69 16.62 7.85
C TYR A 135 -21.52 16.48 6.35
N TYR A 136 -21.65 15.29 5.84
CA TYR A 136 -21.68 15.08 4.40
C TYR A 136 -22.97 14.39 3.96
N THR A 137 -23.40 14.72 2.76
CA THR A 137 -24.43 14.02 2.01
C THR A 137 -23.80 13.37 0.78
N VAL A 138 -24.38 12.30 0.30
CA VAL A 138 -23.88 11.55 -0.87
C VAL A 138 -24.79 11.84 -2.04
N TYR A 139 -24.22 12.15 -3.17
CA TYR A 139 -24.90 12.37 -4.43
C TYR A 139 -24.30 11.47 -5.52
N THR A 140 -25.12 10.64 -6.14
CA THR A 140 -24.72 9.71 -7.21
C THR A 140 -25.17 10.29 -8.56
N PRO A 141 -24.23 10.81 -9.39
CA PRO A 141 -24.56 11.44 -10.66
C PRO A 141 -25.15 10.50 -11.71
N ASP A 142 -24.68 9.27 -11.75
CA ASP A 142 -25.16 8.22 -12.64
C ASP A 142 -25.43 6.94 -11.85
N PRO A 143 -26.70 6.61 -11.60
CA PRO A 143 -27.07 5.37 -10.88
C PRO A 143 -26.66 4.07 -11.59
N LYS A 144 -26.25 4.13 -12.86
CA LYS A 144 -25.73 2.98 -13.61
C LYS A 144 -24.22 2.82 -13.51
N ALA A 145 -23.51 3.78 -12.90
CA ALA A 145 -22.06 3.75 -12.73
C ALA A 145 -21.59 2.58 -11.86
N ASP A 146 -22.44 2.04 -10.98
CA ASP A 146 -22.14 0.85 -10.15
C ASP A 146 -21.74 -0.41 -10.95
N MET A 147 -21.98 -0.41 -12.26
CA MET A 147 -21.62 -1.53 -13.13
C MET A 147 -20.18 -1.43 -13.69
N HIS A 148 -19.48 -0.33 -13.44
CA HIS A 148 -18.11 -0.14 -13.88
C HIS A 148 -17.10 -0.38 -12.75
N PRO A 149 -16.07 -1.23 -12.94
CA PRO A 149 -15.08 -1.55 -11.90
C PRO A 149 -14.07 -0.43 -11.63
N TYR A 150 -14.18 0.75 -12.26
CA TYR A 150 -13.23 1.86 -12.19
C TYR A 150 -13.89 3.19 -11.79
N PRO A 151 -13.08 4.14 -11.29
CA PRO A 151 -13.59 5.38 -10.70
C PRO A 151 -14.38 6.25 -11.68
N ALA A 152 -15.57 6.68 -11.25
CA ALA A 152 -16.45 7.46 -12.08
C ALA A 152 -16.17 8.96 -12.05
N ILE A 153 -15.68 9.52 -10.93
CA ILE A 153 -15.44 10.95 -10.75
C ILE A 153 -13.95 11.24 -10.59
N GLN A 154 -13.32 11.81 -11.62
CA GLN A 154 -11.90 12.13 -11.64
C GLN A 154 -11.65 13.65 -11.55
N SER A 155 -12.61 14.47 -11.91
CA SER A 155 -12.49 15.91 -11.90
C SER A 155 -13.81 16.58 -11.53
N LEU A 156 -13.71 17.63 -10.70
CA LEU A 156 -14.81 18.50 -10.31
C LEU A 156 -14.41 19.95 -10.49
N VAL A 157 -15.29 20.76 -11.06
CA VAL A 157 -15.09 22.21 -11.15
C VAL A 157 -16.42 22.95 -11.07
N LEU A 158 -16.45 24.07 -10.34
CA LEU A 158 -17.59 24.98 -10.31
C LEU A 158 -17.43 26.08 -11.36
N ASP A 159 -18.47 26.32 -12.14
CA ASP A 159 -18.51 27.50 -12.99
C ASP A 159 -18.95 28.75 -12.21
N LYS A 160 -18.85 29.89 -12.83
CA LYS A 160 -19.22 31.19 -12.24
C LYS A 160 -20.72 31.32 -11.84
N ASN A 161 -21.57 30.41 -12.31
CA ASN A 161 -23.00 30.37 -11.99
C ASN A 161 -23.32 29.37 -10.86
N GLY A 162 -22.29 28.75 -10.25
CA GLY A 162 -22.43 27.73 -9.21
C GLY A 162 -22.91 26.37 -9.75
N THR A 163 -22.73 26.10 -11.05
CA THR A 163 -22.99 24.80 -11.62
C THR A 163 -21.76 23.91 -11.42
N LEU A 164 -21.92 22.75 -10.79
CA LEU A 164 -20.86 21.79 -10.58
C LEU A 164 -20.71 20.88 -11.79
N TRP A 165 -19.60 21.00 -12.51
CA TRP A 165 -19.21 20.12 -13.59
C TRP A 165 -18.39 18.96 -13.06
N PHE A 166 -18.66 17.75 -13.56
CA PHE A 166 -17.95 16.54 -13.17
C PHE A 166 -17.53 15.73 -14.39
N GLY A 167 -16.40 15.08 -14.27
CA GLY A 167 -15.81 14.20 -15.28
C GLY A 167 -15.21 12.95 -14.66
N GLY A 168 -15.22 11.88 -15.44
CA GLY A 168 -14.74 10.55 -15.13
C GLY A 168 -15.17 9.62 -16.26
N PHE A 169 -15.79 8.48 -15.97
CA PHE A 169 -16.45 7.66 -17.01
C PHE A 169 -17.75 8.29 -17.56
N THR A 170 -18.27 9.26 -16.86
CA THR A 170 -19.36 10.11 -17.32
C THR A 170 -18.92 11.56 -17.29
N PHE A 171 -19.49 12.36 -18.18
CA PHE A 171 -19.32 13.81 -18.20
C PHE A 171 -20.68 14.49 -18.08
N GLY A 172 -20.77 15.48 -17.22
CA GLY A 172 -22.02 16.21 -17.02
C GLY A 172 -21.90 17.31 -15.99
N PHE A 173 -23.05 17.79 -15.55
CA PHE A 173 -23.11 18.82 -14.52
C PHE A 173 -24.31 18.64 -13.59
N LEU A 174 -24.14 19.11 -12.37
CA LEU A 174 -25.16 19.29 -11.36
C LEU A 174 -25.46 20.79 -11.28
N SER A 175 -26.66 21.18 -11.67
CA SER A 175 -27.11 22.57 -11.60
C SER A 175 -27.45 22.98 -10.16
N SER A 176 -27.48 24.27 -9.89
CA SER A 176 -27.75 24.83 -8.55
C SER A 176 -29.14 24.45 -7.99
N ASN A 177 -30.09 24.07 -8.86
CA ASN A 177 -31.42 23.57 -8.48
C ASN A 177 -31.45 22.05 -8.20
N GLY A 178 -30.29 21.36 -8.25
CA GLY A 178 -30.17 19.95 -7.95
C GLY A 178 -30.43 18.99 -9.12
N ASN A 179 -30.61 19.49 -10.34
CA ASN A 179 -30.81 18.65 -11.53
C ASN A 179 -29.48 18.24 -12.16
N THR A 180 -29.37 16.95 -12.48
CA THR A 180 -28.22 16.41 -13.22
C THR A 180 -28.50 16.39 -14.71
N THR A 181 -27.49 16.75 -15.48
CA THR A 181 -27.46 16.58 -16.93
C THR A 181 -26.21 15.85 -17.35
N LEU A 182 -26.34 14.69 -17.97
CA LEU A 182 -25.22 13.95 -18.57
C LEU A 182 -25.07 14.36 -20.02
N LEU A 183 -23.83 14.55 -20.45
CA LEU A 183 -23.46 14.98 -21.80
C LEU A 183 -22.56 13.92 -22.46
N ASN A 184 -22.77 13.67 -23.73
CA ASN A 184 -21.90 12.80 -24.52
C ASN A 184 -20.84 13.64 -25.24
N CYS A 185 -19.63 13.67 -24.68
CA CYS A 185 -18.48 14.36 -25.28
C CYS A 185 -17.72 13.50 -26.32
N GLY A 186 -18.15 12.26 -26.54
CA GLY A 186 -17.51 11.33 -27.47
C GLY A 186 -16.30 10.57 -26.90
N ALA A 187 -15.86 10.89 -25.67
CA ALA A 187 -14.83 10.15 -24.92
C ALA A 187 -15.50 9.22 -23.91
N SER A 188 -14.81 8.13 -23.57
CA SER A 188 -15.25 7.21 -22.52
C SER A 188 -14.65 7.54 -21.15
N GLU A 189 -13.74 8.52 -21.09
CA GLU A 189 -13.09 8.94 -19.85
C GLU A 189 -12.67 10.41 -19.93
N VAL A 190 -13.00 11.17 -18.90
CA VAL A 190 -12.62 12.57 -18.71
C VAL A 190 -11.74 12.67 -17.47
N ASN A 191 -10.44 12.88 -17.67
CA ASN A 191 -9.41 12.87 -16.64
C ASN A 191 -9.34 14.19 -15.86
N ASN A 192 -9.57 15.31 -16.56
CA ASN A 192 -9.49 16.63 -15.97
C ASN A 192 -10.43 17.61 -16.69
N ILE A 193 -10.97 18.58 -15.96
CA ILE A 193 -11.81 19.65 -16.47
C ILE A 193 -11.29 20.98 -15.94
N ILE A 194 -11.08 21.95 -16.84
CA ILE A 194 -10.84 23.34 -16.47
C ILE A 194 -11.77 24.27 -17.26
N ILE A 195 -12.00 25.45 -16.73
CA ILE A 195 -12.91 26.44 -17.33
C ILE A 195 -12.12 27.68 -17.73
N ASP A 196 -12.31 28.17 -18.97
CA ASP A 196 -11.68 29.42 -19.42
C ASP A 196 -12.56 30.65 -19.08
N ASP A 197 -12.04 31.84 -19.34
CA ASP A 197 -12.74 33.10 -19.04
C ASP A 197 -14.07 33.29 -19.81
N LYS A 198 -14.18 32.58 -20.93
CA LYS A 198 -15.38 32.60 -21.78
C LYS A 198 -16.41 31.54 -21.34
N ASP A 199 -16.13 30.87 -20.22
CA ASP A 199 -16.93 29.81 -19.66
C ASP A 199 -16.93 28.51 -20.52
N ASN A 200 -15.95 28.35 -21.42
CA ASN A 200 -15.77 27.08 -22.10
C ASN A 200 -15.14 26.06 -21.15
N LYS A 201 -15.60 24.82 -21.22
CA LYS A 201 -15.06 23.69 -20.48
C LYS A 201 -14.06 22.96 -21.36
N TRP A 202 -12.82 22.85 -20.90
CA TRP A 202 -11.76 22.15 -21.55
C TRP A 202 -11.56 20.80 -20.84
N LEU A 203 -11.67 19.72 -21.59
CA LEU A 203 -11.68 18.35 -21.08
C LEU A 203 -10.40 17.62 -21.53
N ALA A 204 -9.61 17.17 -20.59
CA ALA A 204 -8.58 16.16 -20.85
C ALA A 204 -9.22 14.79 -20.91
N THR A 205 -9.05 14.07 -22.01
CA THR A 205 -9.77 12.81 -22.22
C THR A 205 -8.85 11.71 -22.79
N ASN A 206 -9.36 10.47 -22.82
CA ASN A 206 -8.75 9.36 -23.52
C ASN A 206 -8.97 9.41 -25.06
N ARG A 207 -9.60 10.47 -25.58
CA ARG A 207 -9.77 10.73 -27.01
C ARG A 207 -9.22 12.08 -27.48
N GLY A 208 -8.33 12.66 -26.70
CA GLY A 208 -7.69 13.94 -26.95
C GLY A 208 -8.19 15.02 -26.02
N LEU A 209 -7.92 16.26 -26.42
CA LEU A 209 -8.46 17.46 -25.79
C LEU A 209 -9.80 17.79 -26.41
N ILE A 210 -10.81 18.02 -25.56
CA ILE A 210 -12.16 18.41 -26.03
C ILE A 210 -12.54 19.74 -25.40
N LYS A 211 -13.04 20.67 -26.22
CA LYS A 211 -13.61 21.93 -25.76
C LYS A 211 -15.12 21.88 -25.90
N TYR A 212 -15.84 22.27 -24.84
CA TYR A 212 -17.27 22.47 -24.83
C TYR A 212 -17.58 23.94 -24.60
N ASP A 213 -18.27 24.58 -25.54
CA ASP A 213 -18.61 26.01 -25.52
C ASP A 213 -19.99 26.32 -24.92
N GLY A 214 -20.66 25.33 -24.35
CA GLY A 214 -22.02 25.40 -23.84
C GLY A 214 -23.08 24.87 -24.82
N THR A 215 -22.72 24.68 -26.10
CA THR A 215 -23.63 24.22 -27.17
C THR A 215 -23.03 23.08 -27.99
N SER A 216 -21.74 23.12 -28.26
CA SER A 216 -21.03 22.20 -29.15
C SER A 216 -19.70 21.75 -28.61
N PHE A 217 -19.25 20.58 -29.07
CA PHE A 217 -17.93 20.00 -28.75
C PHE A 217 -16.97 20.20 -29.92
N THR A 218 -15.76 20.66 -29.63
CA THR A 218 -14.63 20.71 -30.56
C THR A 218 -13.53 19.79 -30.05
N SER A 219 -13.06 18.83 -30.86
CA SER A 219 -12.04 17.85 -30.48
C SER A 219 -10.71 18.14 -31.17
N TYR A 220 -9.62 18.00 -30.41
CA TYR A 220 -8.24 18.07 -30.86
C TYR A 220 -7.56 16.73 -30.51
N ASN A 221 -7.06 16.02 -31.51
CA ASN A 221 -6.58 14.63 -31.35
C ASN A 221 -5.52 14.26 -32.38
N THR A 222 -5.11 13.00 -32.38
CA THR A 222 -4.11 12.47 -33.35
C THR A 222 -4.61 12.48 -34.79
N SER A 223 -5.89 12.21 -35.01
CA SER A 223 -6.46 12.20 -36.37
C SER A 223 -6.51 13.59 -37.01
N GLY A 224 -6.63 14.64 -36.17
CA GLY A 224 -6.52 16.03 -36.62
C GLY A 224 -5.08 16.53 -36.72
N GLY A 225 -4.11 15.73 -36.31
CA GLY A 225 -2.67 16.08 -36.35
C GLY A 225 -2.23 17.08 -35.27
N GLN A 226 -3.10 17.39 -34.30
CA GLN A 226 -2.78 18.35 -33.23
C GLN A 226 -2.00 17.74 -32.07
N LEU A 227 -2.22 16.46 -31.78
CA LEU A 227 -1.64 15.74 -30.65
C LEU A 227 -0.86 14.50 -31.11
N SER A 228 0.15 14.09 -30.36
CA SER A 228 0.91 12.86 -30.58
C SER A 228 0.24 11.61 -30.00
N SER A 229 -0.64 11.78 -29.00
CA SER A 229 -1.44 10.74 -28.37
C SER A 229 -2.87 11.22 -28.14
N ASN A 230 -3.81 10.29 -28.10
CA ASN A 230 -5.19 10.59 -27.71
C ASN A 230 -5.39 10.66 -26.19
N THR A 231 -4.41 10.27 -25.40
CA THR A 231 -4.51 10.38 -23.94
C THR A 231 -4.00 11.73 -23.47
N VAL A 232 -4.88 12.53 -22.89
CA VAL A 232 -4.56 13.80 -22.22
C VAL A 232 -4.92 13.67 -20.74
N ASN A 233 -4.03 14.10 -19.85
CA ASN A 233 -4.21 13.98 -18.40
C ASN A 233 -4.43 15.37 -17.75
N GLY A 234 -3.36 16.01 -17.27
CA GLY A 234 -3.46 17.30 -16.60
C GLY A 234 -3.66 18.47 -17.58
N LEU A 235 -4.43 19.47 -17.16
CA LEU A 235 -4.65 20.72 -17.88
C LEU A 235 -4.42 21.91 -16.94
N ALA A 236 -3.74 22.96 -17.44
CA ALA A 236 -3.65 24.22 -16.71
C ALA A 236 -3.48 25.41 -17.66
N PHE A 237 -4.01 26.57 -17.29
CA PHE A 237 -3.74 27.82 -17.98
C PHE A 237 -2.53 28.51 -17.35
N ASP A 238 -1.61 29.05 -18.18
CA ASP A 238 -0.61 29.98 -17.71
C ASP A 238 -1.17 31.42 -17.56
N THR A 239 -0.38 32.31 -17.05
CA THR A 239 -0.74 33.72 -16.87
C THR A 239 -1.03 34.45 -18.22
N ASN A 240 -0.52 33.94 -19.32
CA ASN A 240 -0.74 34.45 -20.67
C ASN A 240 -1.95 33.78 -21.36
N ARG A 241 -2.73 32.97 -20.64
CA ARG A 241 -3.89 32.22 -21.13
C ARG A 241 -3.58 31.12 -22.13
N ASN A 242 -2.32 30.71 -22.24
CA ASN A 242 -2.03 29.50 -23.00
C ASN A 242 -2.49 28.28 -22.19
N LEU A 243 -3.05 27.32 -22.87
CA LEU A 243 -3.43 26.03 -22.28
C LEU A 243 -2.25 25.08 -22.38
N TRP A 244 -1.77 24.61 -21.23
CA TRP A 244 -0.79 23.55 -21.13
C TRP A 244 -1.47 22.22 -20.81
N MET A 245 -0.92 21.13 -21.36
CA MET A 245 -1.48 19.80 -21.17
C MET A 245 -0.41 18.71 -21.18
N GLY A 246 -0.62 17.65 -20.37
CA GLY A 246 0.13 16.41 -20.46
C GLY A 246 -0.51 15.49 -21.50
N ASN A 247 0.22 15.20 -22.57
CA ASN A 247 -0.22 14.30 -23.65
C ASN A 247 0.68 13.06 -23.66
N TRP A 248 0.37 12.07 -22.83
CA TRP A 248 1.20 10.92 -22.57
C TRP A 248 2.59 11.36 -22.06
N ASN A 249 3.65 11.20 -22.85
CA ASN A 249 5.02 11.61 -22.57
C ASN A 249 5.43 12.92 -23.27
N VAL A 250 4.48 13.73 -23.66
CA VAL A 250 4.70 15.01 -24.34
C VAL A 250 4.00 16.12 -23.58
N LEU A 251 4.74 17.16 -23.19
CA LEU A 251 4.16 18.42 -22.73
C LEU A 251 3.71 19.22 -23.95
N VAL A 252 2.46 19.65 -23.95
CA VAL A 252 1.90 20.40 -25.09
C VAL A 252 1.37 21.75 -24.61
N LYS A 253 1.66 22.80 -25.39
CA LYS A 253 1.13 24.14 -25.21
C LYS A 253 0.21 24.50 -26.36
N TYR A 254 -0.96 25.06 -26.07
CA TYR A 254 -1.90 25.62 -27.03
C TYR A 254 -2.10 27.11 -26.74
N ASP A 255 -1.74 27.98 -27.68
CA ASP A 255 -1.81 29.45 -27.56
C ASP A 255 -3.15 30.04 -28.04
N GLY A 256 -4.13 29.20 -28.29
CA GLY A 256 -5.42 29.58 -28.86
C GLY A 256 -5.47 29.51 -30.39
N LYS A 257 -4.34 29.25 -31.04
CA LYS A 257 -4.19 29.14 -32.51
C LYS A 257 -3.44 27.89 -32.93
N GLN A 258 -2.29 27.64 -32.29
CA GLN A 258 -1.39 26.55 -32.66
C GLN A 258 -0.95 25.74 -31.43
N PHE A 259 -0.60 24.48 -31.69
CA PHE A 259 -0.05 23.56 -30.72
C PHE A 259 1.47 23.51 -30.85
N SER A 260 2.17 23.60 -29.73
CA SER A 260 3.61 23.40 -29.59
C SER A 260 3.86 22.19 -28.70
N SER A 261 4.69 21.25 -29.16
CA SER A 261 4.92 19.97 -28.47
C SER A 261 6.36 19.86 -27.99
N TYR A 262 6.53 19.44 -26.75
CA TYR A 262 7.81 19.27 -26.07
C TYR A 262 7.88 17.84 -25.51
N PRO A 263 8.47 16.88 -26.25
CA PRO A 263 8.60 15.51 -25.77
C PRO A 263 9.53 15.44 -24.57
N LEU A 264 9.21 14.56 -23.62
CA LEU A 264 10.13 14.26 -22.53
C LEU A 264 11.48 13.76 -23.08
N PRO A 265 12.61 14.07 -22.44
CA PRO A 265 13.92 13.56 -22.81
C PRO A 265 13.95 12.02 -22.91
N SER A 266 14.89 11.49 -23.69
CA SER A 266 14.97 10.05 -24.00
C SER A 266 15.06 9.13 -22.77
N ASN A 267 15.70 9.61 -21.69
CA ASN A 267 15.76 8.92 -20.40
C ASN A 267 14.40 8.86 -19.65
N TYR A 268 13.42 9.66 -20.08
CA TYR A 268 12.04 9.70 -19.54
C TYR A 268 10.99 9.31 -20.58
N SER A 269 11.39 8.78 -21.74
CA SER A 269 10.50 8.52 -22.89
C SER A 269 9.36 7.54 -22.61
N ASN A 270 9.52 6.67 -21.60
CA ASN A 270 8.50 5.71 -21.17
C ASN A 270 7.65 6.21 -20.00
N ASP A 271 7.82 7.47 -19.58
CA ASP A 271 7.06 8.04 -18.48
C ASP A 271 5.76 8.69 -18.95
N TRP A 272 4.86 8.91 -18.01
CA TRP A 272 3.58 9.59 -18.23
C TRP A 272 3.55 10.90 -17.45
N ILE A 273 3.12 11.94 -18.12
CA ILE A 273 2.76 13.20 -17.48
C ILE A 273 1.40 13.00 -16.81
N CYS A 274 1.37 13.12 -15.49
CA CYS A 274 0.16 12.97 -14.67
C CYS A 274 -0.56 14.29 -14.46
N ASP A 275 0.20 15.34 -14.14
CA ASP A 275 -0.33 16.67 -13.87
C ASP A 275 0.70 17.74 -14.23
N ILE A 276 0.26 18.99 -14.37
CA ILE A 276 1.09 20.13 -14.74
C ILE A 276 0.68 21.38 -13.98
N ALA A 277 1.65 22.23 -13.66
CA ALA A 277 1.42 23.48 -12.99
C ALA A 277 2.33 24.59 -13.58
N PRO A 278 1.80 25.49 -14.43
CA PRO A 278 2.51 26.67 -14.88
C PRO A 278 2.78 27.64 -13.73
N ASP A 279 4.01 28.15 -13.64
CA ASP A 279 4.47 29.04 -12.56
C ASP A 279 5.44 30.09 -13.13
N GLY A 280 4.93 31.23 -13.50
CA GLY A 280 5.70 32.27 -14.17
C GLY A 280 6.21 31.82 -15.55
N ASN A 281 7.53 31.67 -15.68
CA ASN A 281 8.17 31.17 -16.90
C ASN A 281 8.39 29.67 -16.86
N ASP A 282 8.16 29.03 -15.73
CA ASP A 282 8.33 27.59 -15.52
C ASP A 282 7.02 26.86 -15.76
N VAL A 283 7.14 25.58 -16.14
CA VAL A 283 6.02 24.62 -16.07
C VAL A 283 6.51 23.42 -15.28
N TRP A 284 5.90 23.19 -14.14
CA TRP A 284 6.17 21.99 -13.34
C TRP A 284 5.38 20.83 -13.88
N VAL A 285 6.03 19.68 -14.02
CA VAL A 285 5.47 18.49 -14.67
C VAL A 285 5.59 17.32 -13.72
N ALA A 286 4.44 16.80 -13.28
CA ALA A 286 4.33 15.60 -12.48
C ALA A 286 4.41 14.36 -13.37
N THR A 287 5.23 13.39 -13.00
CA THR A 287 5.39 12.16 -13.75
C THR A 287 5.12 10.91 -12.89
N ARG A 288 4.89 9.79 -13.57
CA ARG A 288 4.56 8.53 -12.90
C ARG A 288 5.78 7.81 -12.32
N PHE A 289 6.93 7.89 -12.98
CA PHE A 289 8.10 7.08 -12.63
C PHE A 289 9.33 7.88 -12.21
N HIS A 290 9.39 9.17 -12.58
CA HIS A 290 10.56 10.02 -12.34
C HIS A 290 10.28 11.25 -11.46
N GLY A 291 9.11 11.31 -10.85
CA GLY A 291 8.77 12.35 -9.88
C GLY A 291 8.40 13.68 -10.55
N LEU A 292 9.13 14.72 -10.18
CA LEU A 292 8.88 16.09 -10.60
C LEU A 292 9.93 16.56 -11.60
N LEU A 293 9.48 17.10 -12.74
CA LEU A 293 10.32 17.78 -13.71
C LEU A 293 9.95 19.27 -13.76
N ARG A 294 10.95 20.12 -13.99
CA ARG A 294 10.79 21.53 -14.31
C ARG A 294 11.05 21.72 -15.80
N PHE A 295 10.11 22.30 -16.51
CA PHE A 295 10.28 22.74 -17.89
C PHE A 295 10.49 24.24 -17.92
N TYR A 296 11.63 24.67 -18.45
CA TYR A 296 12.02 26.07 -18.60
C TYR A 296 12.81 26.25 -19.91
N ASP A 297 12.47 27.29 -20.68
CA ASP A 297 13.15 27.65 -21.92
C ASP A 297 13.39 26.46 -22.89
N GLY A 298 12.37 25.62 -23.04
CA GLY A 298 12.40 24.47 -23.96
C GLY A 298 13.14 23.25 -23.43
N THR A 299 13.63 23.24 -22.20
CA THR A 299 14.38 22.16 -21.59
C THR A 299 13.70 21.61 -20.35
N PHE A 300 13.93 20.31 -20.07
CA PHE A 300 13.46 19.64 -18.87
C PHE A 300 14.63 19.41 -17.92
N GLU A 301 14.41 19.72 -16.65
CA GLU A 301 15.31 19.44 -15.54
C GLU A 301 14.57 18.61 -14.50
N GLN A 302 15.20 17.58 -13.95
CA GLN A 302 14.62 16.83 -12.85
C GLN A 302 14.81 17.59 -11.52
N ALA A 303 13.69 17.81 -10.81
CA ALA A 303 13.74 18.30 -9.44
C ALA A 303 13.93 17.09 -8.50
N GLU A 304 15.06 17.03 -7.82
CA GLU A 304 15.34 15.96 -6.86
C GLU A 304 14.44 16.12 -5.63
N LEU A 305 13.44 15.27 -5.48
CA LEU A 305 12.57 15.27 -4.31
C LEU A 305 13.30 14.67 -3.10
N GLU A 306 13.85 13.49 -3.24
CA GLU A 306 14.70 12.78 -2.26
C GLU A 306 15.31 11.58 -2.97
N LYS A 307 16.46 11.07 -2.49
CA LYS A 307 16.95 9.76 -2.93
C LYS A 307 15.92 8.70 -2.54
N ASN A 308 15.13 8.27 -3.50
CA ASN A 308 14.18 7.19 -3.29
C ASN A 308 14.96 5.88 -3.00
N ILE A 309 14.73 5.33 -1.82
CA ILE A 309 15.22 4.00 -1.46
C ILE A 309 14.47 2.94 -2.27
N LEU A 310 13.18 3.18 -2.49
CA LEU A 310 12.32 2.33 -3.30
C LEU A 310 12.01 3.05 -4.62
N THR A 311 12.13 2.35 -5.74
CA THR A 311 11.73 2.88 -7.04
C THR A 311 10.22 2.79 -7.27
N GLN A 312 9.55 1.89 -6.52
CA GLN A 312 8.10 1.72 -6.51
C GLN A 312 7.63 1.18 -5.15
N ASN A 313 6.36 1.39 -4.82
CA ASN A 313 5.76 0.96 -3.55
C ASN A 313 5.15 -0.45 -3.60
N ARG A 314 5.21 -1.14 -4.73
CA ARG A 314 4.75 -2.51 -4.86
C ARG A 314 5.88 -3.46 -4.57
N MET A 315 5.77 -4.22 -3.47
CA MET A 315 6.72 -5.26 -3.10
C MET A 315 6.20 -6.63 -3.50
N HIS A 316 7.10 -7.60 -3.62
CA HIS A 316 6.75 -9.01 -3.78
C HIS A 316 6.63 -9.72 -2.43
N GLU A 317 6.02 -10.90 -2.44
CA GLU A 317 5.95 -11.82 -1.30
C GLU A 317 7.33 -12.46 -1.03
N VAL A 318 8.39 -11.64 -1.00
CA VAL A 318 9.75 -12.11 -0.73
C VAL A 318 10.44 -11.14 0.20
N SER A 319 10.66 -11.59 1.42
CA SER A 319 11.52 -10.90 2.38
C SER A 319 12.33 -11.93 3.17
N THR A 320 13.48 -11.54 3.68
CA THR A 320 14.31 -12.40 4.52
C THR A 320 15.20 -11.55 5.43
N ALA A 321 15.56 -12.10 6.59
CA ALA A 321 16.44 -11.44 7.54
C ALA A 321 17.52 -12.41 8.04
N ASP A 322 18.72 -11.89 8.37
CA ASP A 322 19.77 -12.64 9.02
C ASP A 322 19.94 -12.27 10.50
N GLU A 323 20.71 -13.06 11.22
CA GLU A 323 21.00 -12.82 12.66
C GLU A 323 21.87 -11.57 12.90
N LYS A 324 22.51 -11.01 11.84
CA LYS A 324 23.31 -9.78 11.92
C LYS A 324 22.46 -8.52 11.81
N GLY A 325 21.20 -8.67 11.43
CA GLY A 325 20.24 -7.58 11.25
C GLY A 325 20.26 -7.03 9.82
N ASN A 326 20.70 -7.79 8.82
CA ASN A 326 20.39 -7.47 7.43
C ASN A 326 18.98 -7.95 7.11
N VAL A 327 18.17 -7.08 6.51
CA VAL A 327 16.81 -7.42 6.08
C VAL A 327 16.67 -7.08 4.61
N CYS A 328 16.22 -8.03 3.80
CA CYS A 328 16.04 -7.86 2.36
C CYS A 328 14.57 -7.91 1.98
N PHE A 329 14.22 -7.14 0.96
CA PHE A 329 12.90 -7.09 0.36
C PHE A 329 13.03 -7.07 -1.15
N ALA A 330 12.23 -7.88 -1.83
CA ALA A 330 12.20 -7.90 -3.29
C ALA A 330 11.03 -7.09 -3.85
N SER A 331 11.29 -6.44 -4.97
CA SER A 331 10.29 -5.85 -5.85
C SER A 331 10.45 -6.41 -7.28
N ASN A 332 9.64 -5.94 -8.23
CA ASN A 332 9.77 -6.35 -9.63
C ASN A 332 11.12 -6.00 -10.25
N ASP A 333 11.77 -4.92 -9.79
CA ASP A 333 12.88 -4.31 -10.49
C ASP A 333 14.18 -4.32 -9.68
N TYR A 334 14.13 -4.65 -8.39
CA TYR A 334 15.29 -4.55 -7.50
C TYR A 334 15.12 -5.41 -6.24
N LEU A 335 16.24 -5.62 -5.57
CA LEU A 335 16.33 -6.16 -4.22
C LEU A 335 16.89 -5.06 -3.31
N ALA A 336 16.10 -4.61 -2.34
CA ALA A 336 16.52 -3.64 -1.34
C ALA A 336 16.98 -4.35 -0.08
N GLN A 337 18.14 -3.99 0.44
CA GLN A 337 18.67 -4.49 1.71
C GLN A 337 18.82 -3.35 2.71
N TYR A 338 18.22 -3.51 3.88
CA TYR A 338 18.55 -2.71 5.05
C TYR A 338 19.67 -3.42 5.81
N THR A 339 20.84 -2.79 5.85
CA THR A 339 22.06 -3.44 6.34
C THR A 339 22.16 -3.46 7.86
N GLU A 340 23.04 -4.28 8.43
CA GLU A 340 23.37 -4.29 9.86
C GLU A 340 23.81 -2.92 10.41
N LYS A 341 24.30 -2.02 9.54
CA LYS A 341 24.69 -0.64 9.88
C LYS A 341 23.51 0.34 9.89
N GLY A 342 22.32 -0.10 9.51
CA GLY A 342 21.15 0.77 9.42
C GLY A 342 21.09 1.60 8.12
N GLU A 343 21.73 1.13 7.07
CA GLU A 343 21.78 1.78 5.76
C GLU A 343 21.04 0.95 4.72
N TRP A 344 20.39 1.61 3.78
CA TRP A 344 19.79 0.96 2.63
C TRP A 344 20.79 0.77 1.51
N LYS A 345 20.75 -0.39 0.89
CA LYS A 345 21.48 -0.71 -0.34
C LYS A 345 20.55 -1.35 -1.36
N HIS A 346 20.75 -1.00 -2.62
CA HIS A 346 20.20 -1.78 -3.73
C HIS A 346 21.21 -2.88 -4.08
N LEU A 347 20.77 -4.10 -3.97
CA LEU A 347 21.50 -5.23 -4.52
C LEU A 347 21.01 -5.36 -5.97
N PHE A 348 21.91 -5.40 -6.93
CA PHE A 348 21.61 -5.37 -8.38
C PHE A 348 21.04 -4.04 -8.89
N PRO A 349 21.77 -2.91 -8.77
CA PRO A 349 21.32 -1.60 -9.25
C PRO A 349 21.10 -1.52 -10.77
N ASN A 350 21.57 -2.51 -11.54
CA ASN A 350 21.41 -2.64 -12.98
C ASN A 350 20.54 -3.85 -13.38
N ALA A 351 19.61 -4.24 -12.54
CA ALA A 351 18.80 -5.47 -12.71
C ALA A 351 17.95 -5.52 -14.00
N LYS A 352 17.84 -4.43 -14.74
CA LYS A 352 17.16 -4.44 -16.05
C LYS A 352 17.72 -5.49 -17.02
N ASP A 353 18.99 -5.89 -16.84
CA ASP A 353 19.63 -6.86 -17.72
C ASP A 353 19.69 -8.28 -17.16
N TYR A 354 19.43 -8.50 -15.85
CA TYR A 354 19.70 -9.80 -15.22
C TYR A 354 18.57 -10.41 -14.38
N TYR A 355 17.72 -9.63 -13.66
CA TYR A 355 16.76 -10.20 -12.72
C TYR A 355 15.41 -9.44 -12.72
N PRO A 356 14.48 -9.79 -13.60
CA PRO A 356 13.20 -9.06 -13.73
C PRO A 356 12.27 -9.20 -12.51
N ALA A 357 12.40 -10.25 -11.71
CA ALA A 357 11.67 -10.43 -10.45
C ALA A 357 12.41 -11.48 -9.59
N ILE A 358 12.32 -11.36 -8.28
CA ILE A 358 12.85 -12.35 -7.31
C ILE A 358 11.66 -13.13 -6.75
N ASN A 359 11.69 -14.45 -6.91
CA ASN A 359 10.61 -15.34 -6.44
C ASN A 359 10.84 -15.86 -5.03
N ALA A 360 12.09 -15.95 -4.57
CA ALA A 360 12.45 -16.38 -3.23
C ALA A 360 13.83 -15.86 -2.83
N ALA A 361 14.05 -15.65 -1.53
CA ALA A 361 15.33 -15.27 -0.97
C ALA A 361 15.49 -15.86 0.43
N ALA A 362 16.73 -16.23 0.80
CA ALA A 362 17.07 -16.66 2.14
C ALA A 362 18.54 -16.36 2.47
N TYR A 363 18.82 -16.04 3.73
CA TYR A 363 20.19 -15.98 4.24
C TYR A 363 20.65 -17.35 4.73
N ASP A 364 21.87 -17.73 4.37
CA ASP A 364 22.50 -18.88 4.99
C ASP A 364 23.19 -18.50 6.31
N LYS A 365 23.62 -19.50 7.09
CA LYS A 365 24.28 -19.29 8.40
C LYS A 365 25.62 -18.55 8.32
N ARG A 366 26.20 -18.41 7.13
CA ARG A 366 27.39 -17.60 6.89
C ARG A 366 27.05 -16.14 6.61
N GLY A 367 25.76 -15.83 6.45
CA GLY A 367 25.25 -14.50 6.10
C GLY A 367 25.33 -14.21 4.60
N ARG A 368 25.45 -15.25 3.75
CA ARG A 368 25.33 -15.11 2.30
C ARG A 368 23.85 -15.09 1.93
N LEU A 369 23.48 -14.17 1.04
CA LEU A 369 22.12 -14.07 0.55
C LEU A 369 21.94 -14.94 -0.71
N TRP A 370 21.03 -15.88 -0.64
CA TRP A 370 20.60 -16.71 -1.75
C TRP A 370 19.31 -16.16 -2.31
N VAL A 371 19.23 -16.04 -3.64
CA VAL A 371 18.07 -15.50 -4.35
C VAL A 371 17.69 -16.36 -5.53
N ALA A 372 16.40 -16.54 -5.75
CA ALA A 372 15.82 -17.23 -6.90
C ALA A 372 15.16 -16.20 -7.84
N PRO A 373 15.89 -15.72 -8.86
CA PRO A 373 15.31 -14.79 -9.84
C PRO A 373 14.36 -15.50 -10.80
N ASN A 374 13.36 -14.78 -11.26
CA ASN A 374 12.45 -15.24 -12.31
C ASN A 374 13.06 -15.01 -13.69
N ASN A 375 14.14 -15.76 -13.98
CA ASN A 375 14.92 -15.63 -15.21
C ASN A 375 14.96 -16.97 -15.97
N SER A 376 15.08 -16.93 -17.29
CA SER A 376 15.20 -18.15 -18.11
C SER A 376 16.50 -18.89 -17.88
N ASP A 377 17.60 -18.18 -17.67
CA ASP A 377 18.95 -18.78 -17.61
C ASP A 377 19.49 -18.95 -16.20
N THR A 378 19.41 -17.91 -15.37
CA THR A 378 19.83 -17.96 -13.96
C THR A 378 18.67 -18.38 -13.08
N ILE A 379 18.82 -19.51 -12.40
CA ILE A 379 17.74 -20.04 -11.55
C ILE A 379 17.98 -19.76 -10.07
N LEU A 380 19.24 -19.60 -9.66
CA LEU A 380 19.64 -19.33 -8.30
C LEU A 380 20.93 -18.51 -8.30
N ALA A 381 21.05 -17.55 -7.42
CA ALA A 381 22.28 -16.77 -7.23
C ALA A 381 22.63 -16.64 -5.76
N VAL A 382 23.90 -16.56 -5.45
CA VAL A 382 24.45 -16.35 -4.10
C VAL A 382 25.24 -15.06 -4.09
N ILE A 383 24.91 -14.19 -3.17
CA ILE A 383 25.57 -12.90 -2.98
C ILE A 383 26.37 -12.96 -1.70
N GLU A 384 27.67 -12.77 -1.82
CA GLU A 384 28.60 -12.69 -0.71
C GLU A 384 29.46 -11.42 -0.86
N ASN A 385 29.28 -10.45 0.03
CA ASN A 385 29.88 -9.10 -0.06
C ASN A 385 29.47 -8.38 -1.37
N ALA A 386 30.40 -8.26 -2.34
CA ALA A 386 30.15 -7.67 -3.65
C ALA A 386 30.17 -8.73 -4.78
N ASP A 387 30.47 -9.97 -4.46
CA ASP A 387 30.60 -11.06 -5.42
C ASP A 387 29.26 -11.79 -5.55
N THR A 388 28.95 -12.23 -6.78
CA THR A 388 27.75 -13.01 -7.09
C THR A 388 28.13 -14.30 -7.80
N THR A 389 27.77 -15.44 -7.20
CA THR A 389 27.89 -16.75 -7.82
C THR A 389 26.53 -17.15 -8.37
N VAL A 390 26.45 -17.51 -9.64
CA VAL A 390 25.19 -17.90 -10.31
C VAL A 390 25.12 -19.38 -10.60
N PHE A 391 23.94 -19.95 -10.39
CA PHE A 391 23.61 -21.30 -10.80
C PHE A 391 22.66 -21.20 -12.00
N LYS A 392 23.14 -21.76 -13.12
CA LYS A 392 22.36 -21.81 -14.35
C LYS A 392 21.43 -23.01 -14.36
N ARG A 393 20.35 -22.90 -15.11
CA ARG A 393 19.37 -23.98 -15.28
C ARG A 393 20.02 -25.28 -15.72
N ASP A 394 20.95 -25.21 -16.67
CA ASP A 394 21.65 -26.39 -17.23
C ASP A 394 22.54 -27.13 -16.19
N ASN A 395 22.97 -26.45 -15.15
CA ASN A 395 23.86 -27.01 -14.11
C ASN A 395 23.11 -27.34 -12.79
N THR A 396 21.80 -27.35 -12.84
CA THR A 396 20.95 -27.63 -11.67
C THR A 396 19.85 -28.62 -12.03
N PRO A 397 19.22 -29.28 -11.05
CA PRO A 397 18.10 -30.17 -11.32
C PRO A 397 16.81 -29.42 -11.77
N PHE A 398 16.83 -28.11 -11.79
CA PHE A 398 15.68 -27.25 -12.10
C PHE A 398 15.49 -27.04 -13.60
N GLN A 399 15.50 -28.11 -14.39
CA GLN A 399 15.27 -28.06 -15.85
C GLN A 399 13.92 -27.41 -16.20
N THR A 400 12.91 -27.71 -15.38
CA THR A 400 11.55 -27.14 -15.44
C THR A 400 11.14 -26.68 -14.03
N GLY A 401 10.14 -25.82 -13.95
CA GLY A 401 9.61 -25.35 -12.69
C GLY A 401 10.18 -23.99 -12.26
N GLN A 402 9.40 -23.33 -11.41
CA GLN A 402 9.76 -22.06 -10.76
C GLN A 402 10.10 -22.33 -9.31
N LEU A 403 11.18 -21.71 -8.82
CA LEU A 403 11.52 -21.75 -7.40
C LEU A 403 10.59 -20.79 -6.67
N LYS A 404 10.03 -21.22 -5.55
CA LYS A 404 9.04 -20.49 -4.78
C LYS A 404 9.47 -20.19 -3.36
N GLN A 405 10.28 -21.09 -2.76
CA GLN A 405 10.73 -21.00 -1.38
C GLN A 405 12.19 -21.40 -1.28
N LEU A 406 12.94 -20.69 -0.47
CA LEU A 406 14.32 -21.03 -0.08
C LEU A 406 14.39 -21.02 1.44
N GLU A 407 14.99 -22.08 2.03
CA GLU A 407 15.16 -22.19 3.47
C GLU A 407 16.39 -23.03 3.80
N PHE A 408 17.02 -22.80 4.97
CA PHE A 408 18.20 -23.53 5.41
C PHE A 408 17.92 -24.36 6.66
N ASP A 409 18.32 -25.65 6.62
CA ASP A 409 18.28 -26.51 7.81
C ASP A 409 19.39 -26.17 8.82
N SER A 410 19.40 -26.84 9.99
CA SER A 410 20.39 -26.59 11.05
C SER A 410 21.84 -26.85 10.60
N LYS A 411 22.03 -27.69 9.58
CA LYS A 411 23.35 -28.05 9.01
C LYS A 411 23.77 -27.14 7.86
N ASN A 412 22.99 -26.10 7.58
CA ASN A 412 23.20 -25.17 6.48
C ASN A 412 23.05 -25.80 5.08
N HIS A 413 22.23 -26.85 4.96
CA HIS A 413 21.80 -27.32 3.66
C HIS A 413 20.66 -26.45 3.15
N LEU A 414 20.73 -26.11 1.86
CA LEU A 414 19.65 -25.36 1.21
C LEU A 414 18.50 -26.31 0.84
N TRP A 415 17.30 -25.92 1.23
CA TRP A 415 16.08 -26.55 0.76
C TRP A 415 15.30 -25.58 -0.13
N VAL A 416 14.76 -26.11 -1.21
CA VAL A 416 14.09 -25.32 -2.24
C VAL A 416 12.72 -25.91 -2.52
N GLY A 417 11.70 -25.13 -2.25
CA GLY A 417 10.34 -25.40 -2.69
C GLY A 417 10.14 -24.90 -4.11
N ALA A 418 9.75 -25.77 -5.02
CA ALA A 418 9.51 -25.44 -6.42
C ALA A 418 8.13 -25.88 -6.89
N SER A 419 7.72 -25.47 -8.09
CA SER A 419 6.45 -25.90 -8.69
C SER A 419 6.46 -27.38 -9.15
N ASN A 420 7.61 -28.05 -9.09
CA ASN A 420 7.79 -29.45 -9.53
C ASN A 420 8.51 -30.32 -8.47
N GLY A 421 8.41 -29.96 -7.21
CA GLY A 421 8.90 -30.72 -6.08
C GLY A 421 9.70 -29.94 -5.06
N LEU A 422 10.15 -30.68 -4.05
CA LEU A 422 11.06 -30.22 -3.00
C LEU A 422 12.47 -30.68 -3.33
N TYR A 423 13.45 -29.78 -3.20
CA TYR A 423 14.84 -30.07 -3.47
C TYR A 423 15.70 -29.77 -2.24
N LYS A 424 16.77 -30.54 -2.06
CA LYS A 424 17.79 -30.34 -1.04
C LYS A 424 19.16 -30.26 -1.68
N TYR A 425 19.97 -29.28 -1.28
CA TYR A 425 21.37 -29.14 -1.65
C TYR A 425 22.27 -29.20 -0.41
N ASP A 426 23.12 -30.19 -0.32
CA ASP A 426 24.02 -30.39 0.82
C ASP A 426 25.35 -29.65 0.72
N GLY A 427 25.52 -28.82 -0.32
CA GLY A 427 26.74 -28.12 -0.65
C GLY A 427 27.56 -28.80 -1.75
N VAL A 428 27.21 -30.04 -2.12
CA VAL A 428 27.88 -30.85 -3.15
C VAL A 428 26.88 -31.37 -4.17
N GLN A 429 25.80 -31.99 -3.71
CA GLN A 429 24.83 -32.67 -4.57
C GLN A 429 23.39 -32.26 -4.24
N TRP A 430 22.52 -32.41 -5.24
CA TRP A 430 21.12 -32.18 -5.13
C TRP A 430 20.35 -33.50 -4.93
N SER A 431 19.33 -33.46 -4.06
CA SER A 431 18.30 -34.47 -3.95
C SER A 431 16.95 -33.87 -4.29
N GLN A 432 16.06 -34.62 -4.95
CA GLN A 432 14.72 -34.19 -5.30
C GLN A 432 13.69 -35.15 -4.69
N TYR A 433 12.61 -34.56 -4.16
CA TYR A 433 11.42 -35.24 -3.66
C TYR A 433 10.20 -34.72 -4.40
N ASN A 434 9.39 -35.61 -4.95
CA ASN A 434 8.15 -35.29 -5.66
C ASN A 434 7.16 -36.45 -5.53
N SER A 435 5.96 -36.29 -6.09
CA SER A 435 4.89 -37.31 -6.03
C SER A 435 5.25 -38.62 -6.73
N SER A 436 6.26 -38.63 -7.63
CA SER A 436 6.68 -39.85 -8.33
C SER A 436 7.71 -40.68 -7.55
N ASN A 437 8.44 -40.08 -6.58
CA ASN A 437 9.52 -40.74 -5.84
C ASN A 437 9.36 -40.64 -4.31
N SER A 438 8.28 -40.05 -3.82
CA SER A 438 8.00 -39.89 -2.40
C SER A 438 6.49 -39.97 -2.13
N PRO A 439 6.06 -40.11 -0.86
CA PRO A 439 4.64 -40.08 -0.47
C PRO A 439 3.96 -38.72 -0.56
N MET A 440 4.63 -37.70 -1.09
CA MET A 440 4.01 -36.37 -1.28
C MET A 440 2.78 -36.48 -2.21
N PRO A 441 1.66 -35.85 -1.84
CA PRO A 441 0.44 -35.93 -2.65
C PRO A 441 0.49 -35.06 -3.92
N GLY A 442 1.47 -34.18 -4.06
CA GLY A 442 1.68 -33.28 -5.20
C GLY A 442 3.03 -32.59 -5.17
N ASP A 443 3.31 -31.83 -6.22
CA ASP A 443 4.65 -31.29 -6.48
C ASP A 443 4.77 -29.76 -6.28
N MET A 444 3.66 -29.03 -6.24
CA MET A 444 3.70 -27.58 -6.13
C MET A 444 3.86 -27.16 -4.67
N ILE A 445 5.09 -26.81 -4.30
CA ILE A 445 5.45 -26.39 -2.95
C ILE A 445 5.08 -24.92 -2.74
N THR A 446 4.37 -24.62 -1.65
CA THR A 446 3.90 -23.28 -1.31
C THR A 446 4.61 -22.68 -0.12
N SER A 447 5.10 -23.50 0.82
CA SER A 447 5.81 -23.04 2.02
C SER A 447 6.75 -24.07 2.57
N LEU A 448 7.78 -23.62 3.29
CA LEU A 448 8.79 -24.45 3.97
C LEU A 448 9.07 -23.92 5.38
N ALA A 449 9.23 -24.81 6.34
CA ALA A 449 9.76 -24.48 7.67
C ALA A 449 10.46 -25.69 8.28
N PHE A 450 11.36 -25.46 9.23
CA PHE A 450 12.04 -26.54 9.97
C PHE A 450 11.67 -26.53 11.44
N ASP A 451 11.49 -27.72 12.00
CA ASP A 451 11.42 -27.88 13.45
C ASP A 451 12.84 -28.09 14.05
N LYS A 452 12.96 -28.08 15.37
CA LYS A 452 14.24 -28.26 16.08
C LYS A 452 14.92 -29.61 15.85
N SER A 453 14.22 -30.55 15.26
CA SER A 453 14.75 -31.88 14.90
C SER A 453 15.20 -31.96 13.44
N ASP A 454 15.28 -30.82 12.75
CA ASP A 454 15.52 -30.72 11.30
C ASP A 454 14.45 -31.47 10.44
N ARG A 455 13.25 -31.69 10.97
CA ARG A 455 12.14 -32.12 10.16
C ARG A 455 11.65 -30.95 9.34
N VAL A 456 11.57 -31.11 8.04
CA VAL A 456 10.99 -30.11 7.15
C VAL A 456 9.48 -30.25 7.10
N TRP A 457 8.78 -29.13 7.25
CA TRP A 457 7.35 -28.97 7.03
C TRP A 457 7.13 -28.28 5.71
N VAL A 458 6.24 -28.83 4.90
CA VAL A 458 6.05 -28.45 3.49
C VAL A 458 4.56 -28.23 3.21
N GLY A 459 4.18 -27.03 2.86
CA GLY A 459 2.85 -26.74 2.29
C GLY A 459 2.82 -27.17 0.83
N ILE A 460 1.75 -27.83 0.42
CA ILE A 460 1.52 -28.28 -0.97
C ILE A 460 0.20 -27.69 -1.45
N ALA A 461 0.24 -27.00 -2.58
CA ALA A 461 -0.93 -26.29 -3.11
C ALA A 461 -2.16 -27.18 -3.20
N ASP A 462 -3.25 -26.79 -2.52
CA ASP A 462 -4.55 -27.48 -2.44
C ASP A 462 -4.51 -28.93 -1.88
N LEU A 463 -3.38 -29.36 -1.33
CA LEU A 463 -3.18 -30.75 -0.87
C LEU A 463 -2.76 -30.84 0.61
N GLY A 464 -2.76 -29.71 1.33
CA GLY A 464 -2.46 -29.65 2.74
C GLY A 464 -0.99 -29.46 3.07
N VAL A 465 -0.52 -30.07 4.14
CA VAL A 465 0.84 -29.96 4.66
C VAL A 465 1.46 -31.33 4.90
N CYS A 466 2.71 -31.49 4.51
CA CYS A 466 3.49 -32.70 4.81
C CYS A 466 4.72 -32.37 5.67
N SER A 467 5.15 -33.34 6.46
CA SER A 467 6.43 -33.29 7.14
C SER A 467 7.34 -34.44 6.75
N PHE A 468 8.67 -34.19 6.71
CA PHE A 468 9.68 -35.17 6.38
C PHE A 468 10.85 -35.12 7.35
N ASP A 469 11.15 -36.22 8.00
CA ASP A 469 12.25 -36.33 9.01
C ASP A 469 13.57 -36.86 8.43
N GLY A 470 13.66 -36.92 7.11
CA GLY A 470 14.79 -37.51 6.38
C GLY A 470 14.57 -38.97 5.99
N HIS A 471 13.54 -39.65 6.55
CA HIS A 471 13.23 -41.05 6.30
C HIS A 471 11.72 -41.24 6.03
N ASN A 472 10.88 -40.64 6.84
CA ASN A 472 9.42 -40.85 6.82
C ASN A 472 8.68 -39.56 6.46
N TRP A 473 7.62 -39.71 5.68
CA TRP A 473 6.69 -38.65 5.36
C TRP A 473 5.39 -38.82 6.14
N VAL A 474 4.87 -37.71 6.67
CA VAL A 474 3.52 -37.64 7.29
C VAL A 474 2.81 -36.47 6.68
N CYS A 475 1.62 -36.71 6.09
CA CYS A 475 0.84 -35.68 5.42
C CYS A 475 -0.53 -35.49 6.09
N HIS A 476 -0.98 -34.23 6.16
CA HIS A 476 -2.23 -33.82 6.75
C HIS A 476 -3.02 -32.94 5.76
N ASP A 477 -4.30 -33.24 5.64
CA ASP A 477 -5.26 -32.52 4.80
C ASP A 477 -6.63 -32.39 5.50
N THR A 478 -7.62 -31.83 4.83
CA THR A 478 -8.99 -31.67 5.34
C THR A 478 -9.72 -32.99 5.57
N ILE A 479 -9.18 -34.13 5.09
CA ILE A 479 -9.81 -35.48 5.23
C ILE A 479 -9.31 -36.17 6.50
N ASN A 480 -8.00 -36.00 6.80
CA ASN A 480 -7.35 -36.72 7.90
C ASN A 480 -6.96 -35.82 9.09
N SER A 481 -7.26 -34.53 9.01
CA SER A 481 -6.99 -33.55 10.06
C SER A 481 -8.09 -32.48 10.11
N PRO A 482 -8.16 -31.64 11.17
CA PRO A 482 -9.14 -30.58 11.26
C PRO A 482 -8.73 -29.29 10.52
N ILE A 483 -7.73 -29.31 9.65
CA ILE A 483 -7.34 -28.16 8.83
C ILE A 483 -8.56 -27.69 8.00
N PRO A 484 -8.97 -26.40 8.07
CA PRO A 484 -10.18 -25.95 7.38
C PRO A 484 -10.12 -25.99 5.84
N TYR A 485 -8.93 -25.68 5.28
CA TYR A 485 -8.68 -25.67 3.84
C TYR A 485 -7.27 -26.21 3.56
N ASN A 486 -7.09 -26.82 2.39
CA ASN A 486 -5.86 -27.49 1.99
C ASN A 486 -4.78 -26.57 1.42
N TYR A 487 -5.04 -25.26 1.26
CA TYR A 487 -4.02 -24.33 0.79
C TYR A 487 -3.26 -23.74 1.99
N VAL A 488 -1.99 -24.14 2.14
CA VAL A 488 -1.09 -23.73 3.22
C VAL A 488 0.14 -23.08 2.58
N ASP A 489 0.25 -21.77 2.63
CA ASP A 489 1.33 -21.00 1.99
C ASP A 489 2.20 -20.21 2.97
N CYS A 490 1.95 -20.32 4.27
CA CYS A 490 2.91 -19.92 5.30
C CYS A 490 2.92 -20.91 6.46
N ILE A 491 4.13 -21.26 6.91
CA ILE A 491 4.39 -22.16 8.03
C ILE A 491 5.51 -21.56 8.87
N ALA A 492 5.35 -21.56 10.19
CA ALA A 492 6.37 -21.18 11.14
C ALA A 492 6.40 -22.19 12.29
N VAL A 493 7.58 -22.41 12.89
CA VAL A 493 7.74 -23.34 14.02
C VAL A 493 8.33 -22.62 15.20
N ASP A 494 7.68 -22.72 16.35
CA ASP A 494 8.13 -22.05 17.57
C ASP A 494 9.17 -22.84 18.37
N SER A 495 9.65 -22.27 19.47
CA SER A 495 10.67 -22.89 20.28
C SER A 495 10.21 -24.16 21.01
N HIS A 496 8.91 -24.42 21.03
CA HIS A 496 8.30 -25.62 21.60
C HIS A 496 7.97 -26.70 20.56
N ASN A 497 8.45 -26.54 19.31
CA ASN A 497 8.11 -27.39 18.18
C ASN A 497 6.61 -27.40 17.81
N ARG A 498 5.85 -26.37 18.19
CA ARG A 498 4.50 -26.19 17.68
C ARG A 498 4.59 -25.62 16.27
N VAL A 499 3.87 -26.24 15.37
CA VAL A 499 3.83 -25.84 13.97
C VAL A 499 2.62 -24.94 13.78
N TRP A 500 2.87 -23.70 13.39
CA TRP A 500 1.87 -22.69 13.13
C TRP A 500 1.75 -22.49 11.63
N MET A 501 0.54 -22.48 11.11
CA MET A 501 0.30 -22.34 9.69
C MET A 501 -1.00 -21.59 9.42
N ASN A 502 -1.09 -20.98 8.26
CA ASN A 502 -2.37 -20.53 7.77
C ASN A 502 -3.15 -21.70 7.13
N SER A 503 -4.42 -21.47 6.87
CA SER A 503 -5.27 -22.35 6.07
C SER A 503 -6.16 -21.45 5.23
N ARG A 504 -5.99 -21.45 3.92
CA ARG A 504 -6.66 -20.50 3.03
C ARG A 504 -7.60 -21.19 2.07
N TYR A 505 -8.69 -20.51 1.78
CA TYR A 505 -9.53 -20.90 0.67
C TYR A 505 -8.82 -20.56 -0.64
N SER A 506 -8.74 -21.53 -1.54
CA SER A 506 -8.21 -21.33 -2.88
C SER A 506 -9.27 -21.57 -3.95
N ARG A 507 -9.06 -20.98 -5.10
CA ARG A 507 -9.85 -21.20 -6.31
C ARG A 507 -8.89 -21.45 -7.47
N ASN A 508 -8.94 -22.64 -8.06
CA ASN A 508 -8.06 -23.07 -9.15
C ASN A 508 -6.55 -22.97 -8.77
N GLY A 509 -6.17 -23.37 -7.56
CA GLY A 509 -4.78 -23.36 -7.09
C GLY A 509 -4.26 -22.00 -6.71
N MET A 510 -5.11 -20.97 -6.62
CA MET A 510 -4.73 -19.63 -6.15
C MET A 510 -5.53 -19.26 -4.90
N PRO A 511 -4.87 -18.72 -3.85
CA PRO A 511 -5.56 -18.27 -2.66
C PRO A 511 -6.45 -17.06 -2.98
N VAL A 512 -7.64 -17.06 -2.38
CA VAL A 512 -8.57 -15.93 -2.48
C VAL A 512 -8.26 -14.94 -1.36
N MET A 513 -8.09 -13.67 -1.74
CA MET A 513 -7.79 -12.59 -0.79
C MET A 513 -9.05 -12.05 -0.12
N GLY A 514 -8.88 -11.43 1.06
CA GLY A 514 -9.93 -10.79 1.85
C GLY A 514 -10.13 -11.45 3.21
N LYS A 515 -10.43 -10.66 4.22
CA LYS A 515 -10.48 -11.06 5.64
C LYS A 515 -11.39 -12.26 5.96
N ASP A 516 -12.42 -12.48 5.14
CA ASP A 516 -13.41 -13.55 5.35
C ASP A 516 -13.03 -14.86 4.63
N TYR A 517 -12.01 -14.82 3.73
CA TYR A 517 -11.59 -15.96 2.93
C TYR A 517 -10.39 -16.67 3.54
N GLY A 518 -10.63 -17.52 4.51
CA GLY A 518 -9.58 -18.33 5.16
C GLY A 518 -10.10 -19.14 6.34
N GLY A 519 -9.31 -20.13 6.74
CA GLY A 519 -9.57 -20.97 7.91
C GLY A 519 -8.98 -20.36 9.21
N GLY A 520 -8.22 -19.27 9.10
CA GLY A 520 -7.52 -18.65 10.22
C GLY A 520 -6.14 -19.26 10.47
N LEU A 521 -5.69 -19.19 11.74
CA LEU A 521 -4.44 -19.74 12.23
C LEU A 521 -4.64 -21.15 12.73
N VAL A 522 -3.82 -22.06 12.26
CA VAL A 522 -3.81 -23.48 12.69
C VAL A 522 -2.51 -23.74 13.46
N CYS A 523 -2.62 -24.39 14.60
CA CYS A 523 -1.51 -24.86 15.41
C CYS A 523 -1.55 -26.38 15.52
N TYR A 524 -0.39 -27.03 15.33
CA TYR A 524 -0.19 -28.45 15.59
C TYR A 524 0.97 -28.65 16.57
N ASP A 525 0.70 -29.30 17.72
CA ASP A 525 1.69 -29.51 18.77
C ASP A 525 2.41 -30.88 18.68
N GLY A 526 2.24 -31.58 17.57
CA GLY A 526 2.72 -32.96 17.39
C GLY A 526 1.69 -34.02 17.71
N THR A 527 0.58 -33.66 18.36
CA THR A 527 -0.51 -34.56 18.74
C THR A 527 -1.88 -33.93 18.50
N ASN A 528 -2.05 -32.70 18.95
CA ASN A 528 -3.33 -32.00 18.94
C ASN A 528 -3.31 -30.84 17.93
N TRP A 529 -4.48 -30.57 17.40
CA TRP A 529 -4.73 -29.44 16.53
C TRP A 529 -5.55 -28.36 17.23
N LYS A 530 -5.20 -27.10 17.04
CA LYS A 530 -5.96 -25.96 17.52
C LYS A 530 -6.13 -24.94 16.41
N ILE A 531 -7.35 -24.45 16.24
CA ILE A 531 -7.69 -23.51 15.16
C ILE A 531 -8.20 -22.23 15.78
N TYR A 532 -7.65 -21.10 15.34
CA TYR A 532 -8.05 -19.76 15.74
C TYR A 532 -8.57 -19.00 14.53
N ASN A 533 -9.76 -18.46 14.62
CA ASN A 533 -10.40 -17.67 13.57
C ASN A 533 -11.16 -16.49 14.16
N GLN A 534 -11.73 -15.63 13.32
CA GLN A 534 -12.47 -14.44 13.75
C GLN A 534 -13.69 -14.71 14.65
N TYR A 535 -14.18 -15.97 14.73
CA TYR A 535 -15.35 -16.34 15.52
C TYR A 535 -14.99 -16.89 16.90
N ASN A 536 -13.75 -17.34 17.10
CA ASN A 536 -13.29 -17.95 18.36
C ASN A 536 -12.04 -17.30 18.95
N SER A 537 -11.52 -16.26 18.33
CA SER A 537 -10.32 -15.54 18.77
C SER A 537 -10.38 -14.05 18.36
N ASN A 538 -9.42 -13.28 18.84
CA ASN A 538 -9.29 -11.85 18.50
C ASN A 538 -8.37 -11.61 17.28
N ILE A 539 -8.24 -12.56 16.37
CA ILE A 539 -7.39 -12.45 15.18
C ILE A 539 -7.87 -11.37 14.21
N GLY A 540 -9.15 -11.00 14.26
CA GLY A 540 -9.75 -9.94 13.46
C GLY A 540 -10.12 -10.33 12.03
N GLY A 541 -9.46 -11.31 11.43
CA GLY A 541 -9.72 -11.82 10.07
C GLY A 541 -9.17 -13.23 9.88
N ASN A 542 -9.69 -13.97 8.93
CA ASN A 542 -9.31 -15.37 8.68
C ASN A 542 -8.20 -15.55 7.64
N SER A 543 -7.90 -14.51 6.86
CA SER A 543 -6.91 -14.59 5.78
C SER A 543 -5.54 -14.12 6.26
N ILE A 544 -4.79 -15.06 6.82
CA ILE A 544 -3.38 -14.85 7.18
C ILE A 544 -2.55 -15.04 5.92
N VAL A 545 -1.64 -14.10 5.65
CA VAL A 545 -0.78 -14.12 4.46
C VAL A 545 0.63 -14.57 4.82
N ASP A 546 1.13 -14.15 5.99
CA ASP A 546 2.47 -14.53 6.44
C ASP A 546 2.56 -14.56 7.97
N ILE A 547 3.49 -15.35 8.51
CA ILE A 547 3.72 -15.56 9.94
C ILE A 547 5.21 -15.52 10.24
N ALA A 548 5.62 -14.66 11.17
CA ALA A 548 6.94 -14.69 11.77
C ALA A 548 6.83 -14.92 13.28
N ILE A 549 7.83 -15.56 13.88
CA ILE A 549 7.86 -15.83 15.31
C ILE A 549 9.06 -15.11 15.92
N ASP A 550 8.83 -14.36 16.99
CA ASP A 550 9.90 -13.66 17.68
C ASP A 550 10.64 -14.54 18.70
N LYS A 551 11.71 -14.03 19.28
CA LYS A 551 12.54 -14.75 20.26
C LYS A 551 11.81 -15.13 21.56
N HIS A 552 10.58 -14.68 21.76
CA HIS A 552 9.72 -14.98 22.91
C HIS A 552 8.55 -15.89 22.53
N ASP A 553 8.61 -16.52 21.35
CA ASP A 553 7.56 -17.37 20.78
C ASP A 553 6.24 -16.63 20.50
N ALA A 554 6.25 -15.30 20.45
CA ALA A 554 5.07 -14.58 20.00
C ALA A 554 5.01 -14.60 18.47
N LEU A 555 3.82 -14.89 17.94
CA LEU A 555 3.53 -14.89 16.52
C LEU A 555 3.19 -13.47 16.08
N TRP A 556 3.73 -13.09 14.95
CA TRP A 556 3.44 -11.85 14.25
C TRP A 556 2.92 -12.20 12.87
N MET A 557 1.71 -11.77 12.57
CA MET A 557 0.97 -12.20 11.38
C MET A 557 0.55 -11.03 10.53
N ALA A 558 0.82 -11.13 9.23
CA ALA A 558 0.20 -10.30 8.22
C ALA A 558 -1.22 -10.82 7.94
N VAL A 559 -2.25 -10.05 8.25
CA VAL A 559 -3.66 -10.44 8.10
C VAL A 559 -4.35 -9.48 7.15
N SER A 560 -4.90 -9.99 6.04
CA SER A 560 -5.59 -9.19 5.03
C SER A 560 -6.71 -8.35 5.62
N ASP A 561 -6.79 -7.07 5.20
CA ASP A 561 -7.77 -6.06 5.62
C ASP A 561 -7.71 -5.66 7.11
N ILE A 562 -6.83 -6.28 7.88
CA ILE A 562 -6.62 -5.95 9.30
C ILE A 562 -5.29 -5.20 9.47
N GLY A 563 -4.20 -5.75 8.94
CA GLY A 563 -2.85 -5.26 9.12
C GLY A 563 -1.96 -6.27 9.83
N LEU A 564 -1.27 -5.87 10.90
CA LEU A 564 -0.39 -6.72 11.68
C LEU A 564 -1.11 -7.22 12.93
N VAL A 565 -1.07 -8.51 13.20
CA VAL A 565 -1.62 -9.11 14.41
C VAL A 565 -0.54 -9.86 15.16
N ARG A 566 -0.41 -9.58 16.45
CA ARG A 566 0.45 -10.32 17.37
C ARG A 566 -0.36 -11.29 18.21
N PHE A 567 0.17 -12.48 18.45
CA PHE A 567 -0.39 -13.49 19.35
C PHE A 567 0.72 -14.08 20.24
N ASP A 568 0.53 -14.15 21.53
CA ASP A 568 1.53 -14.69 22.48
C ASP A 568 1.64 -16.23 22.45
N GLY A 569 0.86 -16.88 21.59
CA GLY A 569 0.81 -18.34 21.49
C GLY A 569 -0.13 -19.01 22.51
N GLU A 570 -0.78 -18.23 23.38
CA GLU A 570 -1.69 -18.74 24.40
C GLU A 570 -3.05 -18.03 24.42
N ASN A 571 -3.10 -16.75 24.83
CA ASN A 571 -4.37 -16.07 25.05
C ASN A 571 -4.40 -14.59 24.65
N GLN A 572 -3.24 -13.92 24.53
CA GLN A 572 -3.19 -12.49 24.28
C GLN A 572 -3.02 -12.17 22.79
N TRP A 573 -3.91 -11.37 22.29
CA TRP A 573 -3.94 -10.89 20.91
C TRP A 573 -3.84 -9.37 20.86
N ASP A 574 -2.98 -8.86 20.01
CA ASP A 574 -2.80 -7.44 19.77
C ASP A 574 -2.91 -7.15 18.26
N ALA A 575 -3.83 -6.29 17.86
CA ALA A 575 -4.02 -5.92 16.47
C ALA A 575 -3.55 -4.48 16.21
N TYR A 576 -2.64 -4.34 15.25
CA TYR A 576 -2.13 -3.07 14.75
C TYR A 576 -2.76 -2.83 13.39
N THR A 577 -3.61 -1.83 13.32
CA THR A 577 -4.37 -1.46 12.12
C THR A 577 -3.92 -0.09 11.64
N ILE A 578 -4.38 0.28 10.46
CA ILE A 578 -4.18 1.66 9.96
C ILE A 578 -4.79 2.73 10.87
N TYR A 579 -5.69 2.38 11.78
CA TYR A 579 -6.38 3.34 12.67
C TYR A 579 -5.69 3.54 14.03
N ASN A 580 -4.84 2.60 14.45
CA ASN A 580 -4.20 2.63 15.75
C ASN A 580 -2.68 2.50 15.71
N SER A 581 -2.08 2.50 14.51
CA SER A 581 -0.65 2.34 14.30
C SER A 581 -0.14 3.19 13.13
N GLY A 582 1.17 3.19 12.90
CA GLY A 582 1.80 3.83 11.74
C GLY A 582 1.91 2.93 10.50
N LEU A 583 1.12 1.88 10.37
CA LEU A 583 1.09 1.03 9.17
C LEU A 583 0.86 1.84 7.89
N ALA A 584 1.61 1.52 6.85
CA ALA A 584 1.50 2.21 5.56
C ALA A 584 0.15 1.96 4.88
N ASN A 585 -0.34 0.72 4.93
CA ASN A 585 -1.68 0.36 4.45
C ASN A 585 -2.20 -0.93 5.15
N PRO A 586 -3.48 -1.34 4.96
CA PRO A 586 -4.08 -2.47 5.67
C PRO A 586 -3.78 -3.85 5.08
N TRP A 587 -2.97 -3.93 4.00
CA TRP A 587 -2.68 -5.19 3.28
C TRP A 587 -1.19 -5.54 3.30
N PRO A 588 -0.59 -5.84 4.47
CA PRO A 588 0.75 -6.40 4.49
C PRO A 588 0.75 -7.78 3.85
N ILE A 589 1.81 -8.09 3.11
CA ILE A 589 1.99 -9.38 2.44
C ILE A 589 3.12 -10.20 3.04
N GLN A 590 4.05 -9.55 3.75
CA GLN A 590 5.14 -10.24 4.44
C GLN A 590 5.40 -9.58 5.79
N VAL A 591 5.84 -10.39 6.74
CA VAL A 591 6.33 -9.97 8.06
C VAL A 591 7.68 -10.58 8.34
N GLN A 592 8.66 -9.75 8.72
CA GLN A 592 10.01 -10.20 9.08
C GLN A 592 10.43 -9.65 10.43
N ILE A 593 11.15 -10.44 11.19
CA ILE A 593 11.71 -10.07 12.49
C ILE A 593 13.21 -9.82 12.37
N ASP A 594 13.62 -8.61 12.67
CA ASP A 594 15.04 -8.28 12.93
C ASP A 594 15.32 -8.53 14.42
N VAL A 595 15.82 -9.71 14.71
CA VAL A 595 16.12 -10.17 16.07
C VAL A 595 17.16 -9.30 16.75
N LYS A 596 18.13 -8.79 15.98
CA LYS A 596 19.23 -7.97 16.50
C LYS A 596 18.78 -6.61 17.01
N ARG A 597 17.83 -5.97 16.30
CA ARG A 597 17.33 -4.62 16.66
C ARG A 597 16.02 -4.63 17.40
N ASP A 598 15.42 -5.80 17.64
CA ASP A 598 14.05 -5.96 18.13
C ASP A 598 13.05 -5.16 17.28
N MET A 599 13.14 -5.32 15.96
CA MET A 599 12.26 -4.64 15.02
C MET A 599 11.42 -5.63 14.23
N ILE A 600 10.22 -5.19 13.90
CA ILE A 600 9.36 -5.85 12.95
C ILE A 600 9.36 -5.05 11.64
N TRP A 601 9.35 -5.78 10.55
CA TRP A 601 9.32 -5.26 9.19
C TRP A 601 8.14 -5.84 8.42
N LEU A 602 7.52 -5.01 7.61
CA LEU A 602 6.37 -5.38 6.78
C LEU A 602 6.60 -4.90 5.36
N SER A 603 6.21 -5.71 4.39
CA SER A 603 6.10 -5.28 3.00
C SER A 603 4.65 -5.33 2.52
N TYR A 604 4.34 -4.59 1.44
CA TYR A 604 2.97 -4.45 0.94
C TYR A 604 2.92 -4.61 -0.57
N GLU A 605 1.87 -5.26 -1.08
CA GLU A 605 1.68 -5.45 -2.51
C GLU A 605 1.33 -4.15 -3.24
N ALA A 606 0.44 -3.35 -2.66
CA ALA A 606 -0.11 -2.16 -3.31
C ALA A 606 0.25 -0.90 -2.54
N SER A 607 1.06 -0.02 -3.12
CA SER A 607 1.28 1.37 -2.67
C SER A 607 1.71 1.54 -1.19
N GLY A 608 2.17 0.48 -0.54
CA GLY A 608 2.55 0.49 0.88
C GLY A 608 4.06 0.47 1.12
N GLY A 609 4.87 0.11 0.11
CA GLY A 609 6.32 0.02 0.25
C GLY A 609 6.74 -0.93 1.37
N ILE A 610 7.49 -0.41 2.32
CA ILE A 610 7.99 -1.14 3.49
C ILE A 610 7.68 -0.31 4.74
N SER A 611 7.20 -0.95 5.80
CA SER A 611 7.12 -0.37 7.14
C SER A 611 8.05 -1.07 8.10
N SER A 612 8.60 -0.35 9.06
CA SER A 612 9.28 -0.94 10.22
C SER A 612 8.80 -0.32 11.51
N ALA A 613 8.89 -1.07 12.59
CA ALA A 613 8.61 -0.56 13.92
C ALA A 613 9.41 -1.31 14.99
N LYS A 614 9.67 -0.68 16.12
CA LYS A 614 10.31 -1.31 17.29
C LYS A 614 9.31 -2.19 18.02
N MET A 615 9.72 -3.41 18.32
CA MET A 615 9.02 -4.26 19.28
C MET A 615 9.40 -3.84 20.70
N ASN A 616 8.43 -3.34 21.47
CA ASN A 616 8.63 -3.10 22.88
C ASN A 616 8.63 -4.44 23.62
N GLN A 617 9.76 -4.81 24.19
CA GLN A 617 9.76 -5.84 25.21
C GLN A 617 8.96 -5.30 26.38
N GLY A 618 7.87 -5.97 26.71
CA GLY A 618 7.08 -5.63 27.87
C GLY A 618 7.89 -5.75 29.16
N THR A 619 8.68 -4.75 29.47
CA THR A 619 8.98 -4.47 30.86
C THR A 619 7.63 -4.08 31.44
N GLY A 620 7.09 -4.92 32.32
CA GLY A 620 5.84 -4.63 33.00
C GLY A 620 5.95 -3.35 33.84
N VAL A 621 5.92 -2.23 33.14
CA VAL A 621 5.63 -0.95 33.74
C VAL A 621 4.11 -0.88 33.78
N GLU A 622 3.55 -1.18 34.93
CA GLU A 622 2.20 -0.76 35.29
C GLU A 622 2.04 0.67 34.80
N GLY A 623 1.02 0.87 33.93
CA GLY A 623 0.79 2.15 33.30
C GLY A 623 0.80 3.25 34.38
N ILE A 624 1.72 4.18 34.25
CA ILE A 624 1.66 5.42 35.00
C ILE A 624 0.33 6.05 34.61
N PHE A 625 -0.64 5.99 35.47
CA PHE A 625 -1.89 6.75 35.34
C PHE A 625 -1.53 8.22 35.42
N VAL A 626 -1.31 8.85 34.27
CA VAL A 626 -1.30 10.29 34.21
C VAL A 626 -2.76 10.70 34.39
N THR A 627 -3.15 10.96 35.62
CA THR A 627 -4.30 11.82 35.84
C THR A 627 -3.90 13.17 35.23
N PRO A 628 -4.61 13.68 34.21
CA PRO A 628 -4.34 15.02 33.75
C PRO A 628 -4.48 15.95 34.95
N ASN A 629 -3.42 16.67 35.29
CA ASN A 629 -3.43 17.70 36.32
C ASN A 629 -4.61 18.64 36.01
N GLY A 630 -5.59 18.74 36.97
CA GLY A 630 -6.73 19.62 36.86
C GLY A 630 -8.11 18.99 36.67
N ALA A 631 -8.24 17.67 36.56
CA ALA A 631 -9.57 17.07 36.52
C ALA A 631 -10.25 17.02 37.85
N LYS A 632 -11.35 17.73 38.02
CA LYS A 632 -12.15 17.78 39.25
C LYS A 632 -13.09 16.59 39.42
N ALA A 633 -13.50 15.97 38.32
CA ALA A 633 -14.36 14.78 38.31
C ALA A 633 -14.28 14.01 36.98
N ILE A 634 -14.41 12.69 37.08
CA ILE A 634 -14.42 11.75 35.96
C ILE A 634 -15.79 11.06 35.97
N TYR A 635 -16.41 10.98 34.78
CA TYR A 635 -17.72 10.33 34.61
C TYR A 635 -17.67 9.32 33.49
N THR A 636 -18.40 8.22 33.60
CA THR A 636 -18.69 7.36 32.40
C THR A 636 -19.51 8.12 31.39
N ILE A 637 -19.62 7.59 30.19
CA ILE A 637 -20.47 8.21 29.12
C ILE A 637 -21.95 8.22 29.49
N GLU A 638 -22.39 7.35 30.42
CA GLU A 638 -23.74 7.31 30.98
C GLU A 638 -23.91 8.31 32.16
N GLY A 639 -22.89 9.12 32.45
CA GLY A 639 -22.94 10.16 33.48
C GLY A 639 -22.65 9.68 34.92
N ARG A 640 -22.20 8.42 35.13
CA ARG A 640 -21.84 7.91 36.45
C ARG A 640 -20.45 8.40 36.85
N LYS A 641 -20.33 9.08 37.98
CA LYS A 641 -19.04 9.52 38.56
C LYS A 641 -18.22 8.33 39.00
N VAL A 642 -16.93 8.29 38.56
CA VAL A 642 -15.97 7.23 38.93
C VAL A 642 -14.72 7.82 39.57
N LYS A 643 -14.03 7.00 40.38
CA LYS A 643 -12.79 7.41 41.07
C LYS A 643 -11.53 7.10 40.24
N ALA A 644 -11.62 6.15 39.33
CA ALA A 644 -10.54 5.74 38.44
C ALA A 644 -11.12 5.41 37.07
N MET A 645 -10.30 5.52 36.03
CA MET A 645 -10.64 5.15 34.66
C MET A 645 -10.14 3.72 34.41
N THR A 646 -10.96 2.94 33.71
CA THR A 646 -10.54 1.62 33.19
C THR A 646 -9.95 1.83 31.79
N PRO A 647 -8.74 1.32 31.52
CA PRO A 647 -8.15 1.41 30.20
C PRO A 647 -9.13 0.94 29.11
N GLY A 648 -9.18 1.66 28.00
CA GLY A 648 -10.05 1.36 26.86
C GLY A 648 -11.47 1.85 26.92
N GLN A 649 -11.86 2.47 28.01
CA GLN A 649 -13.18 3.08 28.09
C GLN A 649 -13.13 4.59 27.89
N ILE A 650 -14.20 5.13 27.33
CA ILE A 650 -14.36 6.55 27.14
C ILE A 650 -15.00 7.17 28.38
N TYR A 651 -14.41 8.27 28.85
CA TYR A 651 -14.88 9.02 30.01
C TYR A 651 -15.10 10.49 29.66
N ILE A 652 -15.92 11.16 30.44
CA ILE A 652 -16.10 12.60 30.40
C ILE A 652 -15.35 13.16 31.60
N MET A 653 -14.30 13.93 31.37
CA MET A 653 -13.57 14.64 32.38
C MET A 653 -14.09 16.08 32.52
N ARG A 654 -14.26 16.56 33.74
CA ARG A 654 -14.68 17.92 34.04
C ARG A 654 -13.57 18.65 34.79
N ASP A 655 -13.11 19.80 34.27
CA ASP A 655 -12.10 20.64 34.89
C ASP A 655 -12.66 21.58 35.98
N GLU A 656 -11.79 22.38 36.57
CA GLU A 656 -12.16 23.34 37.66
C GLU A 656 -13.16 24.40 37.16
N ASN A 657 -13.15 24.74 35.91
CA ASN A 657 -14.02 25.74 35.30
C ASN A 657 -15.33 25.13 34.77
N GLY A 658 -15.56 23.83 35.00
CA GLY A 658 -16.76 23.14 34.59
C GLY A 658 -16.78 22.71 33.13
N LYS A 659 -15.70 22.96 32.38
CA LYS A 659 -15.54 22.51 30.97
C LYS A 659 -15.40 21.00 30.98
N THR A 660 -16.12 20.35 30.07
CA THR A 660 -16.10 18.90 29.90
C THR A 660 -15.27 18.52 28.68
N THR A 661 -14.44 17.49 28.83
CA THR A 661 -13.62 16.92 27.75
C THR A 661 -13.86 15.42 27.72
N LYS A 662 -14.12 14.88 26.52
CA LYS A 662 -14.24 13.44 26.30
C LYS A 662 -12.84 12.84 26.16
N VAL A 663 -12.51 11.85 26.95
CA VAL A 663 -11.18 11.21 27.01
C VAL A 663 -11.32 9.72 26.87
N LEU A 664 -10.45 9.12 26.10
CA LEU A 664 -10.25 7.68 26.10
C LEU A 664 -9.21 7.35 27.17
N ALA A 665 -9.57 6.53 28.15
CA ALA A 665 -8.61 6.03 29.12
C ALA A 665 -7.60 5.13 28.40
N ARG A 666 -6.34 5.46 28.51
CA ARG A 666 -5.23 4.69 27.94
C ARG A 666 -4.60 3.82 29.02
#